data_fec920d6eb56e06a367e6091e88b7bfe
#
_entry.id   fec920d6eb56e06a367e6091e88b7bfe
#
_cell.length_a   1.000
_cell.length_b   1.000
_cell.length_c   1.000
_cell.angle_alpha   90.00
_cell.angle_beta   90.00
_cell.angle_gamma   90.00
#
_symmetry.space_group_name_H-M   'P 1'
#
loop_
_entity.id
_entity.type
_entity.pdbx_description
1 polymer ?
#
loop_
_entity_poly.entity_id
_entity_poly.type
_entity_poly.pdbx_seq_one_letter_code
_entity_poly.pdbx_strand_id
1 'polypeptide(L)'
;MKESPLHAHGFTLLREERLEEVGGIVRLWRHDVTGAELLSVLNDDENKSFGVSFRTPPKNSTGVAHILEHSVLCGSEKYPVKEPFVELLKSSLQTFLNALTFPDKTCYPVASTNLRDFYNLVDVYIDAVFHPRIDEDVLRQEGWHIDVDEEGRWSYKGVVFNEMKGVYSSPDSVLMEESQHAVFPDMLYSLDSGGNPSEVLNLSYEEFRAFHSAYYHPSNARFFFWGDDDEDARLARLESALSGYERRETDSSVPLQVPRGEERKLEIPYAAAESGHAEEDNTRQAHVTINWLLCESSDVEEMLTLEMLDHILAALPGSPLRKALMESGLGDDISGAGLETDLRQAYYSIGLRSIRPEDGDEVEKLVLDTLAELAESGIPAKAVEAAVNSVEFDLRENNTGRFPRGLAAMFRSLSTWLYDGDPFAPLAWEKPLTNIKARLASGEKVFENAIRRRLLDNRHRAQVLLIPDNELAARRQAGEDARLDATRAAMSEAERQATEEISARLREAQARPDSPEALASIPTLEPGDLPRENRKLPCAERSGADVEILLHDLDTTGIIYSRLLLPLDSVPADLLPLLPLYARALTEAGTRRHDYVELGLELAARTGSLDAFPAFHTRLSDAAALPFLEVSGKATADKAGHLAELMQEILTDADLDHAERFTQMVMEERARLEQSIVPSGHTLVGTRLGGALSAAGAYAELCGGVSYLEYVRALSSRVKNDWPGLLADLRRLHSLAASLPETAGGSGRAALSLTADNAVLDAALPLFQTMTDALPRRTDGSAAGPALVRPGAEGLIVPAQVNYVGLGGNLRDTGYVFHGSALVVLRHLRMGYLWDRVRVQGGAYGSFISHNRATGSLVFLSYRDPNVERTLEVYRGAADYLGNLTMTETDVSRAVVGAIGDMDAYMLPGAKGATAMWRRLCGDTDDIRARIREEALSTTLKDFHEFAPWLARVLEASTPCALGGTDAEHAARSAGWTVRKLL
;
A
#
# COMPACT_ATOMS: atom_id res chain seq x y z
N MET A 1 -40.72 -23.37 23.49
CA MET A 1 -40.76 -23.82 22.08
C MET A 1 -39.49 -23.28 21.47
N LYS A 2 -38.63 -24.13 20.88
CA LYS A 2 -37.52 -23.60 20.07
C LYS A 2 -38.18 -22.99 18.83
N GLU A 3 -38.05 -21.72 18.63
CA GLU A 3 -38.46 -21.09 17.39
C GLU A 3 -37.80 -21.85 16.25
N SER A 4 -38.54 -22.13 15.19
CA SER A 4 -37.96 -22.73 13.99
C SER A 4 -36.93 -21.76 13.44
N PRO A 5 -35.76 -22.23 12.99
CA PRO A 5 -34.74 -21.34 12.42
C PRO A 5 -35.35 -20.56 11.25
N LEU A 6 -34.94 -19.30 11.11
CA LEU A 6 -35.34 -18.45 9.97
C LEU A 6 -34.75 -19.03 8.70
N HIS A 7 -35.59 -19.20 7.66
CA HIS A 7 -35.19 -19.66 6.33
C HIS A 7 -35.51 -18.58 5.29
N ALA A 8 -34.56 -18.28 4.42
CA ALA A 8 -34.74 -17.37 3.29
C ALA A 8 -33.88 -17.81 2.12
N HIS A 9 -34.42 -17.86 0.91
CA HIS A 9 -33.69 -18.15 -0.33
C HIS A 9 -32.72 -19.36 -0.21
N GLY A 10 -33.19 -20.51 0.29
CA GLY A 10 -32.35 -21.70 0.44
C GLY A 10 -31.29 -21.64 1.52
N PHE A 11 -31.30 -20.59 2.36
CA PHE A 11 -30.40 -20.43 3.48
C PHE A 11 -31.09 -20.54 4.84
N THR A 12 -30.43 -21.18 5.78
CA THR A 12 -30.84 -21.26 7.19
C THR A 12 -30.01 -20.30 8.01
N LEU A 13 -30.64 -19.42 8.82
CA LEU A 13 -29.99 -18.56 9.77
C LEU A 13 -29.45 -19.40 10.93
N LEU A 14 -28.13 -19.36 11.15
CA LEU A 14 -27.46 -20.07 12.23
C LEU A 14 -27.32 -19.22 13.50
N ARG A 15 -27.00 -17.93 13.31
CA ARG A 15 -26.77 -16.96 14.39
C ARG A 15 -27.05 -15.55 13.94
N GLU A 16 -27.58 -14.73 14.83
CA GLU A 16 -27.74 -13.29 14.70
C GLU A 16 -27.24 -12.62 15.96
N GLU A 17 -26.47 -11.54 15.82
CA GLU A 17 -26.00 -10.74 16.95
C GLU A 17 -25.84 -9.28 16.51
N ARG A 18 -26.18 -8.34 17.41
CA ARG A 18 -25.86 -6.93 17.22
C ARG A 18 -24.48 -6.68 17.81
N LEU A 19 -23.56 -6.18 16.99
CA LEU A 19 -22.22 -5.80 17.37
C LEU A 19 -22.04 -4.29 17.17
N GLU A 20 -21.80 -3.58 18.27
CA GLU A 20 -21.57 -2.12 18.23
C GLU A 20 -20.24 -1.79 17.54
N GLU A 21 -19.25 -2.68 17.62
CA GLU A 21 -17.93 -2.54 17.00
C GLU A 21 -17.98 -2.46 15.47
N VAL A 22 -19.02 -3.01 14.85
CA VAL A 22 -19.26 -2.92 13.39
C VAL A 22 -20.47 -2.03 13.05
N GLY A 23 -21.06 -1.40 14.08
CA GLY A 23 -22.17 -0.48 13.91
C GLY A 23 -23.45 -1.14 13.39
N GLY A 24 -23.67 -2.46 13.64
CA GLY A 24 -24.78 -3.14 12.96
C GLY A 24 -25.15 -4.51 13.47
N ILE A 25 -25.92 -5.21 12.66
CA ILE A 25 -26.36 -6.59 12.90
C ILE A 25 -25.51 -7.53 12.06
N VAL A 26 -24.94 -8.55 12.68
CA VAL A 26 -24.17 -9.62 12.02
C VAL A 26 -25.00 -10.88 12.00
N ARG A 27 -25.14 -11.51 10.83
CA ARG A 27 -25.86 -12.76 10.64
C ARG A 27 -24.99 -13.79 9.96
N LEU A 28 -24.97 -15.00 10.52
CA LEU A 28 -24.35 -16.17 9.88
C LEU A 28 -25.43 -17.05 9.29
N TRP A 29 -25.42 -17.19 7.99
CA TRP A 29 -26.31 -18.03 7.21
C TRP A 29 -25.56 -19.24 6.65
N ARG A 30 -26.27 -20.34 6.45
CA ARG A 30 -25.74 -21.53 5.77
C ARG A 30 -26.71 -21.96 4.68
N HIS A 31 -26.18 -22.15 3.48
CA HIS A 31 -26.93 -22.67 2.34
C HIS A 31 -27.28 -24.15 2.57
N ASP A 32 -28.58 -24.49 2.45
CA ASP A 32 -29.11 -25.79 2.88
C ASP A 32 -28.57 -26.96 2.04
N VAL A 33 -28.34 -26.73 0.74
CA VAL A 33 -27.88 -27.76 -0.19
C VAL A 33 -26.35 -27.91 -0.18
N THR A 34 -25.60 -26.84 -0.41
CA THR A 34 -24.17 -26.93 -0.59
C THR A 34 -23.37 -26.86 0.72
N GLY A 35 -23.97 -26.31 1.78
CA GLY A 35 -23.32 -26.05 3.04
C GLY A 35 -22.42 -24.79 3.03
N ALA A 36 -22.44 -24.00 1.96
CA ALA A 36 -21.75 -22.70 1.91
C ALA A 36 -22.19 -21.79 3.05
N GLU A 37 -21.30 -21.03 3.62
CA GLU A 37 -21.60 -20.09 4.70
C GLU A 37 -21.49 -18.65 4.22
N LEU A 38 -22.42 -17.81 4.69
CA LEU A 38 -22.46 -16.37 4.46
C LEU A 38 -22.43 -15.64 5.79
N LEU A 39 -21.47 -14.76 5.98
CA LEU A 39 -21.46 -13.75 7.04
C LEU A 39 -21.97 -12.43 6.45
N SER A 40 -23.16 -12.01 6.87
CA SER A 40 -23.85 -10.81 6.40
C SER A 40 -23.84 -9.76 7.50
N VAL A 41 -23.18 -8.62 7.26
CA VAL A 41 -23.14 -7.46 8.15
C VAL A 41 -24.03 -6.36 7.59
N LEU A 42 -25.04 -5.98 8.36
CA LEU A 42 -26.04 -4.96 8.02
C LEU A 42 -25.76 -3.71 8.88
N ASN A 43 -25.30 -2.65 8.25
CA ASN A 43 -25.01 -1.35 8.88
C ASN A 43 -25.25 -0.21 7.88
N ASP A 44 -24.94 1.03 8.24
CA ASP A 44 -25.18 2.25 7.43
C ASP A 44 -23.98 2.64 6.56
N ASP A 45 -22.98 1.78 6.41
CA ASP A 45 -21.85 2.09 5.53
C ASP A 45 -22.29 2.04 4.05
N GLU A 46 -22.27 3.20 3.39
CA GLU A 46 -22.56 3.29 1.96
C GLU A 46 -21.55 2.55 1.08
N ASN A 47 -20.33 2.26 1.59
CA ASN A 47 -19.29 1.54 0.87
C ASN A 47 -19.48 0.03 1.01
N LYS A 48 -20.45 -0.49 0.26
CA LYS A 48 -20.80 -1.91 0.27
C LYS A 48 -19.62 -2.76 -0.13
N SER A 49 -19.39 -3.84 0.60
CA SER A 49 -18.31 -4.77 0.34
C SER A 49 -18.82 -6.20 0.22
N PHE A 50 -18.23 -6.92 -0.71
CA PHE A 50 -18.45 -8.35 -0.91
C PHE A 50 -17.10 -9.05 -1.00
N GLY A 51 -17.03 -10.29 -0.54
CA GLY A 51 -15.91 -11.17 -0.82
C GLY A 51 -16.31 -12.62 -0.78
N VAL A 52 -15.69 -13.40 -1.65
CA VAL A 52 -15.71 -14.85 -1.58
C VAL A 52 -14.30 -15.35 -1.36
N SER A 53 -14.13 -16.23 -0.36
CA SER A 53 -12.83 -16.76 0.05
C SER A 53 -12.87 -18.27 0.06
N PHE A 54 -11.78 -18.87 -0.42
CA PHE A 54 -11.59 -20.33 -0.44
C PHE A 54 -10.33 -20.69 0.34
N ARG A 55 -10.37 -21.83 1.05
CA ARG A 55 -9.12 -22.46 1.51
C ARG A 55 -8.44 -23.09 0.30
N THR A 56 -7.20 -22.68 0.02
CA THR A 56 -6.43 -23.11 -1.15
C THR A 56 -5.03 -23.57 -0.73
N PRO A 57 -4.91 -24.63 0.11
CA PRO A 57 -3.63 -25.10 0.61
C PRO A 57 -2.73 -25.59 -0.52
N PRO A 58 -1.54 -24.98 -0.75
CA PRO A 58 -0.59 -25.42 -1.75
C PRO A 58 0.01 -26.79 -1.38
N LYS A 59 0.42 -27.56 -2.40
CA LYS A 59 1.11 -28.84 -2.23
C LYS A 59 2.58 -28.79 -2.63
N ASN A 60 2.97 -27.70 -3.29
CA ASN A 60 4.33 -27.40 -3.75
C ASN A 60 4.46 -25.89 -3.95
N SER A 61 5.63 -25.39 -4.30
CA SER A 61 5.91 -23.98 -4.52
C SER A 61 5.76 -23.54 -5.99
N THR A 62 4.90 -24.21 -6.76
CA THR A 62 4.65 -23.84 -8.17
C THR A 62 3.78 -22.57 -8.33
N GLY A 63 3.25 -22.02 -7.24
CA GLY A 63 2.39 -20.85 -7.31
C GLY A 63 1.02 -21.12 -7.95
N VAL A 64 0.56 -22.37 -7.98
CA VAL A 64 -0.72 -22.72 -8.63
C VAL A 64 -1.90 -21.93 -8.09
N ALA A 65 -1.92 -21.61 -6.79
CA ALA A 65 -2.98 -20.79 -6.17
C ALA A 65 -2.98 -19.35 -6.71
N HIS A 66 -1.80 -18.73 -6.83
CA HIS A 66 -1.61 -17.39 -7.35
C HIS A 66 -1.90 -17.32 -8.86
N ILE A 67 -1.39 -18.27 -9.63
CA ILE A 67 -1.67 -18.35 -11.07
C ILE A 67 -3.19 -18.52 -11.32
N LEU A 68 -3.88 -19.31 -10.48
CA LEU A 68 -5.34 -19.42 -10.57
C LEU A 68 -6.08 -18.15 -10.14
N GLU A 69 -5.56 -17.43 -9.15
CA GLU A 69 -6.11 -16.12 -8.77
C GLU A 69 -6.22 -15.19 -9.96
N HIS A 70 -5.13 -15.05 -10.74
CA HIS A 70 -5.12 -14.28 -11.98
C HIS A 70 -6.04 -14.91 -13.04
N SER A 71 -5.91 -16.23 -13.25
CA SER A 71 -6.53 -16.94 -14.37
C SER A 71 -8.05 -16.97 -14.32
N VAL A 72 -8.68 -17.06 -13.14
CA VAL A 72 -10.16 -17.06 -13.03
C VAL A 72 -10.76 -15.72 -13.43
N LEU A 73 -9.96 -14.64 -13.39
CA LEU A 73 -10.34 -13.31 -13.85
C LEU A 73 -10.07 -13.07 -15.35
N CYS A 74 -9.60 -14.11 -16.07
CA CYS A 74 -9.33 -14.07 -17.52
C CYS A 74 -10.50 -14.63 -18.35
N GLY A 75 -11.75 -14.31 -17.96
CA GLY A 75 -12.96 -14.71 -18.64
C GLY A 75 -13.71 -15.89 -18.01
N SER A 76 -15.02 -15.87 -18.15
CA SER A 76 -15.92 -16.86 -17.58
C SER A 76 -17.02 -17.25 -18.57
N GLU A 77 -17.92 -18.14 -18.17
CA GLU A 77 -19.01 -18.62 -19.03
C GLU A 77 -19.97 -17.50 -19.46
N LYS A 78 -20.39 -16.66 -18.50
CA LYS A 78 -21.29 -15.53 -18.78
C LYS A 78 -20.56 -14.32 -19.36
N TYR A 79 -19.29 -14.15 -19.01
CA TYR A 79 -18.48 -13.00 -19.36
C TYR A 79 -17.24 -13.42 -20.18
N PRO A 80 -17.43 -13.78 -21.47
CA PRO A 80 -16.42 -14.41 -22.30
C PRO A 80 -15.41 -13.40 -22.92
N VAL A 81 -15.07 -12.35 -22.19
CA VAL A 81 -14.00 -11.41 -22.54
C VAL A 81 -12.67 -11.93 -21.98
N LYS A 82 -11.56 -11.50 -22.55
CA LYS A 82 -10.22 -11.93 -22.09
C LYS A 82 -9.94 -11.53 -20.65
N GLU A 83 -10.29 -10.31 -20.28
CA GLU A 83 -10.02 -9.73 -18.96
C GLU A 83 -11.25 -8.97 -18.45
N PRO A 84 -12.30 -9.67 -17.93
CA PRO A 84 -13.46 -9.02 -17.34
C PRO A 84 -13.10 -8.03 -16.24
N PHE A 85 -12.06 -8.37 -15.46
CA PHE A 85 -11.49 -7.50 -14.43
C PHE A 85 -11.09 -6.13 -14.98
N VAL A 86 -10.38 -6.10 -16.10
CA VAL A 86 -9.92 -4.85 -16.73
C VAL A 86 -11.09 -4.05 -17.30
N GLU A 87 -12.08 -4.73 -17.89
CA GLU A 87 -13.28 -4.06 -18.39
C GLU A 87 -14.10 -3.43 -17.26
N LEU A 88 -14.18 -4.08 -16.09
CA LEU A 88 -14.76 -3.48 -14.89
C LEU A 88 -13.94 -2.29 -14.40
N LEU A 89 -12.61 -2.39 -14.34
CA LEU A 89 -11.76 -1.25 -13.98
C LEU A 89 -11.98 -0.04 -14.91
N LYS A 90 -12.26 -0.26 -16.18
CA LYS A 90 -12.54 0.81 -17.16
C LYS A 90 -13.89 1.49 -16.95
N SER A 91 -14.91 0.78 -16.45
CA SER A 91 -16.33 1.16 -16.56
C SER A 91 -17.14 1.05 -15.27
N SER A 92 -16.50 0.97 -14.10
CA SER A 92 -17.13 0.83 -12.78
C SER A 92 -16.87 2.03 -11.88
N LEU A 93 -17.71 2.21 -10.86
CA LEU A 93 -17.52 3.15 -9.74
C LEU A 93 -16.93 2.44 -8.51
N GLN A 94 -16.25 1.33 -8.72
CA GLN A 94 -15.68 0.53 -7.65
C GLN A 94 -14.78 1.38 -6.73
N THR A 95 -14.85 1.11 -5.46
CA THR A 95 -13.93 1.65 -4.45
C THR A 95 -12.81 0.66 -4.14
N PHE A 96 -13.06 -0.62 -4.46
CA PHE A 96 -12.06 -1.68 -4.41
C PHE A 96 -12.42 -2.81 -5.40
N LEU A 97 -11.43 -3.27 -6.12
CA LEU A 97 -11.54 -4.38 -7.06
C LEU A 97 -10.17 -5.06 -7.14
N ASN A 98 -10.04 -6.28 -6.61
CA ASN A 98 -8.81 -7.04 -6.64
C ASN A 98 -9.07 -8.52 -6.36
N ALA A 99 -8.02 -9.35 -6.44
CA ALA A 99 -7.97 -10.68 -5.86
C ALA A 99 -6.69 -10.78 -5.02
N LEU A 100 -6.63 -11.71 -4.08
CA LEU A 100 -5.54 -11.80 -3.11
C LEU A 100 -5.26 -13.27 -2.79
N THR A 101 -4.02 -13.71 -3.00
CA THR A 101 -3.53 -15.03 -2.59
C THR A 101 -2.69 -14.92 -1.33
N PHE A 102 -3.07 -15.67 -0.32
CA PHE A 102 -2.37 -15.86 0.94
C PHE A 102 -1.78 -17.27 1.01
N PRO A 103 -0.96 -17.60 2.00
CA PRO A 103 -0.36 -18.93 2.09
C PRO A 103 -1.34 -20.12 2.14
N ASP A 104 -2.59 -19.92 2.54
CA ASP A 104 -3.60 -20.97 2.69
C ASP A 104 -4.99 -20.65 2.15
N LYS A 105 -5.17 -19.44 1.62
CA LYS A 105 -6.47 -18.95 1.13
C LYS A 105 -6.31 -18.07 -0.10
N THR A 106 -7.35 -18.04 -0.92
CA THR A 106 -7.49 -17.09 -2.03
C THR A 106 -8.81 -16.36 -1.88
N CYS A 107 -8.77 -15.03 -1.93
CA CYS A 107 -9.91 -14.15 -1.67
C CYS A 107 -10.21 -13.26 -2.87
N TYR A 108 -11.48 -13.08 -3.19
CA TYR A 108 -11.96 -12.26 -4.30
C TYR A 108 -12.88 -11.15 -3.76
N PRO A 109 -12.30 -10.05 -3.28
CA PRO A 109 -13.04 -8.92 -2.70
C PRO A 109 -13.38 -7.85 -3.71
N VAL A 110 -14.59 -7.26 -3.56
CA VAL A 110 -15.03 -6.08 -4.30
C VAL A 110 -15.76 -5.11 -3.38
N ALA A 111 -15.75 -3.82 -3.72
CA ALA A 111 -16.52 -2.81 -3.02
C ALA A 111 -16.96 -1.67 -3.95
N SER A 112 -18.15 -1.11 -3.69
CA SER A 112 -18.67 0.08 -4.37
C SER A 112 -19.68 0.82 -3.50
N THR A 113 -19.71 2.14 -3.61
CA THR A 113 -20.77 2.96 -3.00
C THR A 113 -22.06 3.00 -3.83
N ASN A 114 -21.99 2.66 -5.12
CA ASN A 114 -23.15 2.60 -6.00
C ASN A 114 -23.76 1.20 -5.96
N LEU A 115 -25.05 1.09 -5.62
CA LEU A 115 -25.73 -0.19 -5.45
C LEU A 115 -25.76 -1.04 -6.72
N ARG A 116 -26.04 -0.43 -7.90
CA ARG A 116 -26.09 -1.15 -9.18
C ARG A 116 -24.70 -1.66 -9.56
N ASP A 117 -23.69 -0.81 -9.43
CA ASP A 117 -22.31 -1.18 -9.67
C ASP A 117 -21.85 -2.30 -8.74
N PHE A 118 -22.14 -2.19 -7.45
CA PHE A 118 -21.80 -3.20 -6.46
C PHE A 118 -22.29 -4.60 -6.86
N TYR A 119 -23.57 -4.72 -7.24
CA TYR A 119 -24.10 -6.00 -7.65
C TYR A 119 -23.60 -6.46 -9.03
N ASN A 120 -23.26 -5.56 -9.93
CA ASN A 120 -22.55 -5.90 -11.17
C ASN A 120 -21.20 -6.56 -10.87
N LEU A 121 -20.43 -5.98 -9.93
CA LEU A 121 -19.16 -6.56 -9.48
C LEU A 121 -19.34 -7.94 -8.84
N VAL A 122 -20.32 -8.08 -7.96
CA VAL A 122 -20.67 -9.36 -7.29
C VAL A 122 -20.99 -10.43 -8.32
N ASP A 123 -21.85 -10.14 -9.29
CA ASP A 123 -22.28 -11.10 -10.31
C ASP A 123 -21.11 -11.56 -11.20
N VAL A 124 -20.22 -10.64 -11.59
CA VAL A 124 -19.03 -10.98 -12.40
C VAL A 124 -18.05 -11.84 -11.59
N TYR A 125 -17.79 -11.49 -10.33
CA TYR A 125 -16.83 -12.23 -9.51
C TYR A 125 -17.32 -13.63 -9.13
N ILE A 126 -18.61 -13.79 -8.86
CA ILE A 126 -19.20 -15.11 -8.61
C ILE A 126 -19.07 -16.01 -9.84
N ASP A 127 -19.36 -15.49 -11.04
CA ASP A 127 -19.24 -16.28 -12.27
C ASP A 127 -17.76 -16.58 -12.58
N ALA A 128 -16.86 -15.62 -12.35
CA ALA A 128 -15.44 -15.80 -12.57
C ALA A 128 -14.86 -16.94 -11.71
N VAL A 129 -15.18 -17.00 -10.41
CA VAL A 129 -14.59 -18.00 -9.53
C VAL A 129 -15.18 -19.41 -9.73
N PHE A 130 -16.47 -19.52 -10.08
CA PHE A 130 -17.15 -20.82 -10.22
C PHE A 130 -17.17 -21.36 -11.65
N HIS A 131 -17.13 -20.50 -12.67
CA HIS A 131 -17.24 -20.87 -14.09
C HIS A 131 -16.15 -20.24 -14.96
N PRO A 132 -14.88 -20.23 -14.55
CA PRO A 132 -13.81 -19.59 -15.31
C PRO A 132 -13.49 -20.36 -16.59
N ARG A 133 -12.96 -19.64 -17.57
CA ARG A 133 -12.38 -20.18 -18.80
C ARG A 133 -10.87 -20.42 -18.61
N ILE A 134 -10.51 -21.42 -17.84
CA ILE A 134 -9.15 -21.79 -17.54
C ILE A 134 -8.62 -22.84 -18.54
N ASP A 135 -8.26 -22.39 -19.74
CA ASP A 135 -7.64 -23.22 -20.76
C ASP A 135 -6.09 -23.16 -20.70
N GLU A 136 -5.42 -23.88 -21.60
CA GLU A 136 -3.96 -23.89 -21.63
C GLU A 136 -3.34 -22.52 -21.99
N ASP A 137 -4.00 -21.73 -22.83
CA ASP A 137 -3.47 -20.43 -23.23
C ASP A 137 -3.56 -19.40 -22.10
N VAL A 138 -4.58 -19.51 -21.23
CA VAL A 138 -4.66 -18.73 -19.99
C VAL A 138 -3.53 -19.10 -19.03
N LEU A 139 -3.27 -20.40 -18.82
CA LEU A 139 -2.11 -20.83 -18.01
C LEU A 139 -0.78 -20.32 -18.59
N ARG A 140 -0.62 -20.35 -19.91
CA ARG A 140 0.59 -19.85 -20.58
C ARG A 140 0.76 -18.34 -20.42
N GLN A 141 -0.32 -17.59 -20.45
CA GLN A 141 -0.29 -16.13 -20.27
C GLN A 141 0.00 -15.76 -18.81
N GLU A 142 -0.80 -16.27 -17.88
CA GLU A 142 -0.72 -15.88 -16.49
C GLU A 142 0.37 -16.61 -15.71
N GLY A 143 0.56 -17.89 -15.97
CA GLY A 143 1.57 -18.72 -15.30
C GLY A 143 2.95 -18.61 -15.96
N TRP A 144 3.20 -19.47 -16.95
CA TRP A 144 4.46 -19.49 -17.68
C TRP A 144 4.36 -20.13 -19.06
N HIS A 145 5.21 -19.72 -19.99
CA HIS A 145 5.43 -20.34 -21.29
C HIS A 145 6.84 -20.06 -21.81
N ILE A 146 7.25 -20.81 -22.84
CA ILE A 146 8.43 -20.47 -23.63
C ILE A 146 8.01 -19.49 -24.71
N ASP A 147 8.53 -18.26 -24.66
CA ASP A 147 8.36 -17.26 -25.71
C ASP A 147 9.53 -17.31 -26.69
N VAL A 148 9.24 -17.08 -27.96
CA VAL A 148 10.24 -17.00 -29.03
C VAL A 148 10.05 -15.65 -29.72
N ASP A 149 10.99 -14.71 -29.53
CA ASP A 149 10.90 -13.37 -30.07
C ASP A 149 11.09 -13.33 -31.62
N GLU A 150 10.98 -12.13 -32.19
CA GLU A 150 11.12 -11.93 -33.65
C GLU A 150 12.53 -12.24 -34.18
N GLU A 151 13.55 -12.19 -33.31
CA GLU A 151 14.94 -12.56 -33.60
C GLU A 151 15.22 -14.06 -33.36
N GLY A 152 14.22 -14.83 -32.94
CA GLY A 152 14.32 -16.27 -32.68
C GLY A 152 15.03 -16.62 -31.37
N ARG A 153 15.09 -15.70 -30.42
CA ARG A 153 15.60 -15.93 -29.06
C ARG A 153 14.50 -16.51 -28.19
N TRP A 154 14.86 -17.52 -27.42
CA TRP A 154 13.97 -18.22 -26.53
C TRP A 154 14.10 -17.65 -25.12
N SER A 155 12.99 -17.52 -24.41
CA SER A 155 12.94 -17.08 -22.99
C SER A 155 11.71 -17.64 -22.30
N TYR A 156 11.77 -17.79 -20.97
CA TYR A 156 10.57 -18.03 -20.18
C TYR A 156 9.83 -16.71 -19.94
N LYS A 157 8.50 -16.75 -20.09
CA LYS A 157 7.60 -15.62 -19.81
C LYS A 157 6.34 -16.09 -19.11
N GLY A 158 5.65 -15.18 -18.45
CA GLY A 158 4.37 -15.35 -17.77
C GLY A 158 4.18 -14.20 -16.79
N VAL A 159 2.94 -13.81 -16.56
CA VAL A 159 2.64 -12.66 -15.67
C VAL A 159 3.13 -12.94 -14.25
N VAL A 160 2.64 -14.03 -13.64
CA VAL A 160 3.03 -14.42 -12.27
C VAL A 160 4.52 -14.80 -12.18
N PHE A 161 5.05 -15.51 -13.20
CA PHE A 161 6.47 -15.83 -13.25
C PHE A 161 7.36 -14.58 -13.17
N ASN A 162 7.05 -13.56 -13.97
CA ASN A 162 7.81 -12.31 -13.98
C ASN A 162 7.60 -11.50 -12.68
N GLU A 163 6.39 -11.49 -12.14
CA GLU A 163 6.07 -10.86 -10.87
C GLU A 163 6.92 -11.45 -9.74
N MET A 164 6.94 -12.78 -9.63
CA MET A 164 7.67 -13.45 -8.57
C MET A 164 9.19 -13.31 -8.72
N LYS A 165 9.73 -13.22 -9.94
CA LYS A 165 11.14 -12.81 -10.15
C LYS A 165 11.42 -11.44 -9.53
N GLY A 166 10.48 -10.51 -9.65
CA GLY A 166 10.56 -9.19 -9.00
C GLY A 166 10.50 -9.27 -7.47
N VAL A 167 9.62 -10.09 -6.90
CA VAL A 167 9.51 -10.32 -5.44
C VAL A 167 10.80 -10.90 -4.88
N TYR A 168 11.34 -11.93 -5.50
CA TYR A 168 12.60 -12.60 -5.08
C TYR A 168 13.87 -11.77 -5.35
N SER A 169 13.74 -10.61 -5.95
CA SER A 169 14.83 -9.62 -6.06
C SER A 169 14.95 -8.72 -4.83
N SER A 170 13.97 -8.74 -3.94
CA SER A 170 13.95 -7.94 -2.70
C SER A 170 14.51 -8.76 -1.54
N PRO A 171 15.59 -8.32 -0.86
CA PRO A 171 16.11 -9.01 0.33
C PRO A 171 15.07 -9.14 1.44
N ASP A 172 14.24 -8.10 1.64
CA ASP A 172 13.20 -8.13 2.67
C ASP A 172 12.12 -9.18 2.37
N SER A 173 11.71 -9.31 1.11
CA SER A 173 10.75 -10.34 0.71
C SER A 173 11.31 -11.75 0.91
N VAL A 174 12.57 -11.96 0.57
CA VAL A 174 13.27 -13.25 0.81
C VAL A 174 13.38 -13.52 2.32
N LEU A 175 13.71 -12.50 3.13
CA LEU A 175 13.81 -12.65 4.59
C LEU A 175 12.47 -13.02 5.22
N MET A 176 11.37 -12.38 4.79
CA MET A 176 10.03 -12.68 5.30
C MET A 176 9.60 -14.10 4.95
N GLU A 177 9.77 -14.51 3.69
CA GLU A 177 9.43 -15.84 3.20
C GLU A 177 10.21 -16.92 3.95
N GLU A 178 11.53 -16.78 4.05
CA GLU A 178 12.39 -17.73 4.72
C GLU A 178 12.17 -17.76 6.25
N SER A 179 11.77 -16.63 6.84
CA SER A 179 11.36 -16.55 8.25
C SER A 179 10.10 -17.40 8.50
N GLN A 180 9.09 -17.27 7.63
CA GLN A 180 7.89 -18.10 7.69
C GLN A 180 8.21 -19.59 7.50
N HIS A 181 8.99 -19.95 6.49
CA HIS A 181 9.41 -21.33 6.23
C HIS A 181 10.17 -21.94 7.41
N ALA A 182 11.01 -21.14 8.07
CA ALA A 182 11.76 -21.57 9.24
C ALA A 182 10.87 -21.89 10.45
N VAL A 183 9.79 -21.12 10.63
CA VAL A 183 8.81 -21.34 11.71
C VAL A 183 7.89 -22.52 11.41
N PHE A 184 7.56 -22.77 10.14
CA PHE A 184 6.58 -23.79 9.75
C PHE A 184 7.18 -24.91 8.87
N PRO A 185 8.24 -25.60 9.29
CA PRO A 185 8.99 -26.49 8.41
C PRO A 185 8.29 -27.80 8.02
N ASP A 186 7.17 -28.15 8.69
CA ASP A 186 6.53 -29.47 8.53
C ASP A 186 5.16 -29.39 7.84
N MET A 187 4.75 -28.20 7.38
CA MET A 187 3.43 -27.98 6.83
C MET A 187 3.41 -27.02 5.65
N LEU A 188 2.24 -26.75 5.12
CA LEU A 188 2.06 -25.95 3.88
C LEU A 188 2.67 -24.54 3.93
N TYR A 189 2.87 -23.95 5.11
CA TYR A 189 3.50 -22.63 5.25
C TYR A 189 5.03 -22.66 5.05
N SER A 190 5.62 -23.83 4.82
CA SER A 190 6.99 -23.99 4.28
C SER A 190 7.02 -23.98 2.75
N LEU A 191 5.88 -23.78 2.10
CA LEU A 191 5.73 -23.71 0.65
C LEU A 191 5.35 -22.29 0.25
N ASP A 192 5.82 -21.85 -0.92
CA ASP A 192 5.50 -20.56 -1.48
C ASP A 192 4.20 -20.64 -2.31
N SER A 193 3.09 -20.15 -1.76
CA SER A 193 1.81 -20.09 -2.46
C SER A 193 1.81 -19.09 -3.62
N GLY A 194 2.65 -18.05 -3.54
CA GLY A 194 2.88 -17.06 -4.61
C GLY A 194 3.65 -17.65 -5.79
N GLY A 195 4.51 -18.61 -5.52
CA GLY A 195 5.30 -19.32 -6.50
C GLY A 195 6.79 -18.97 -6.49
N ASN A 196 7.63 -19.98 -6.23
CA ASN A 196 9.06 -19.82 -6.40
C ASN A 196 9.41 -19.82 -7.91
N PRO A 197 10.11 -18.81 -8.44
CA PRO A 197 10.40 -18.72 -9.87
C PRO A 197 11.06 -19.96 -10.48
N SER A 198 11.87 -20.68 -9.69
CA SER A 198 12.50 -21.93 -10.16
C SER A 198 11.51 -23.11 -10.25
N GLU A 199 10.42 -23.08 -9.48
CA GLU A 199 9.41 -24.14 -9.40
C GLU A 199 8.17 -23.85 -10.24
N VAL A 200 7.81 -22.60 -10.46
CA VAL A 200 6.69 -22.20 -11.35
C VAL A 200 6.74 -22.91 -12.69
N LEU A 201 7.95 -23.06 -13.25
CA LEU A 201 8.20 -23.76 -14.51
C LEU A 201 7.90 -25.28 -14.49
N ASN A 202 7.51 -25.84 -13.33
CA ASN A 202 7.12 -27.24 -13.19
C ASN A 202 5.60 -27.44 -13.24
N LEU A 203 4.80 -26.32 -13.13
CA LEU A 203 3.35 -26.42 -13.11
C LEU A 203 2.81 -26.94 -14.45
N SER A 204 2.09 -28.06 -14.39
CA SER A 204 1.39 -28.64 -15.54
C SER A 204 -0.06 -28.12 -15.64
N TYR A 205 -0.62 -28.19 -16.85
CA TYR A 205 -2.02 -27.82 -17.08
C TYR A 205 -3.00 -28.72 -16.31
N GLU A 206 -2.67 -29.98 -16.18
CA GLU A 206 -3.46 -30.96 -15.42
C GLU A 206 -3.53 -30.59 -13.93
N GLU A 207 -2.41 -30.23 -13.32
CA GLU A 207 -2.35 -29.79 -11.91
C GLU A 207 -3.10 -28.49 -11.72
N PHE A 208 -2.92 -27.53 -12.63
CA PHE A 208 -3.64 -26.25 -12.63
C PHE A 208 -5.17 -26.46 -12.63
N ARG A 209 -5.70 -27.26 -13.56
CA ARG A 209 -7.13 -27.56 -13.60
C ARG A 209 -7.61 -28.36 -12.39
N ALA A 210 -6.82 -29.34 -11.95
CA ALA A 210 -7.17 -30.15 -10.80
C ALA A 210 -7.27 -29.32 -9.51
N PHE A 211 -6.42 -28.32 -9.35
CA PHE A 211 -6.45 -27.44 -8.19
C PHE A 211 -7.73 -26.59 -8.16
N HIS A 212 -8.12 -25.96 -9.27
CA HIS A 212 -9.39 -25.26 -9.35
C HIS A 212 -10.57 -26.21 -9.05
N SER A 213 -10.62 -27.35 -9.71
CA SER A 213 -11.69 -28.33 -9.49
C SER A 213 -11.74 -28.82 -8.04
N ALA A 214 -10.60 -28.89 -7.33
CA ALA A 214 -10.56 -29.35 -5.94
C ALA A 214 -11.12 -28.29 -4.98
N TYR A 215 -10.71 -27.03 -5.13
CA TYR A 215 -10.89 -26.01 -4.09
C TYR A 215 -11.96 -24.95 -4.38
N TYR A 216 -12.27 -24.64 -5.66
CA TYR A 216 -13.24 -23.61 -6.05
C TYR A 216 -14.65 -24.22 -6.16
N HIS A 217 -15.19 -24.53 -4.99
CA HIS A 217 -16.53 -25.13 -4.88
C HIS A 217 -17.30 -24.47 -3.75
N PRO A 218 -18.66 -24.27 -3.88
CA PRO A 218 -19.44 -23.63 -2.83
C PRO A 218 -19.28 -24.24 -1.43
N SER A 219 -19.09 -25.57 -1.32
CA SER A 219 -18.87 -26.24 -0.04
C SER A 219 -17.55 -25.85 0.66
N ASN A 220 -16.61 -25.21 -0.05
CA ASN A 220 -15.35 -24.66 0.48
C ASN A 220 -15.35 -23.13 0.55
N ALA A 221 -16.43 -22.49 0.10
CA ALA A 221 -16.54 -21.04 0.05
C ALA A 221 -17.00 -20.42 1.37
N ARG A 222 -16.44 -19.25 1.71
CA ARG A 222 -16.92 -18.32 2.72
C ARG A 222 -17.33 -17.04 2.01
N PHE A 223 -18.64 -16.71 2.06
CA PHE A 223 -19.18 -15.49 1.49
C PHE A 223 -19.31 -14.43 2.58
N PHE A 224 -18.93 -13.21 2.25
CA PHE A 224 -19.04 -12.07 3.15
C PHE A 224 -19.75 -10.91 2.45
N PHE A 225 -20.69 -10.27 3.15
CA PHE A 225 -21.32 -9.02 2.73
C PHE A 225 -21.30 -7.99 3.87
N TRP A 226 -21.14 -6.73 3.48
CA TRP A 226 -21.15 -5.58 4.39
C TRP A 226 -21.81 -4.39 3.71
N GLY A 227 -22.64 -3.64 4.44
CA GLY A 227 -23.17 -2.36 3.98
C GLY A 227 -24.66 -2.16 4.23
N ASP A 228 -25.17 -1.08 3.65
CA ASP A 228 -26.53 -0.56 3.80
C ASP A 228 -27.54 -1.17 2.78
N ASP A 229 -27.13 -2.17 2.00
CA ASP A 229 -27.97 -2.83 1.01
C ASP A 229 -28.87 -3.90 1.62
N ASP A 230 -29.90 -4.28 0.85
CA ASP A 230 -30.94 -5.24 1.29
C ASP A 230 -30.40 -6.68 1.38
N GLU A 231 -30.50 -7.30 2.55
CA GLU A 231 -30.06 -8.68 2.77
C GLU A 231 -30.82 -9.70 1.92
N ASP A 232 -32.11 -9.47 1.66
CA ASP A 232 -32.92 -10.37 0.80
C ASP A 232 -32.33 -10.45 -0.60
N ALA A 233 -31.84 -9.32 -1.12
CA ALA A 233 -31.16 -9.27 -2.42
C ALA A 233 -29.81 -10.02 -2.39
N ARG A 234 -29.06 -9.98 -1.28
CA ARG A 234 -27.82 -10.77 -1.09
C ARG A 234 -28.10 -12.27 -1.17
N LEU A 235 -29.06 -12.74 -0.38
CA LEU A 235 -29.44 -14.16 -0.30
C LEU A 235 -29.97 -14.67 -1.63
N ALA A 236 -30.87 -13.92 -2.30
CA ALA A 236 -31.44 -14.29 -3.59
C ALA A 236 -30.38 -14.45 -4.69
N ARG A 237 -29.35 -13.58 -4.71
CA ARG A 237 -28.25 -13.66 -5.68
C ARG A 237 -27.37 -14.89 -5.42
N LEU A 238 -27.01 -15.13 -4.18
CA LEU A 238 -26.22 -16.31 -3.84
C LEU A 238 -26.98 -17.58 -4.14
N GLU A 239 -28.29 -17.70 -3.81
CA GLU A 239 -29.10 -18.83 -4.17
C GLU A 239 -29.10 -19.10 -5.69
N SER A 240 -29.27 -18.02 -6.49
CA SER A 240 -29.21 -18.14 -7.95
C SER A 240 -27.84 -18.65 -8.45
N ALA A 241 -26.77 -18.24 -7.82
CA ALA A 241 -25.41 -18.64 -8.18
C ALA A 241 -25.09 -20.08 -7.71
N LEU A 242 -25.65 -20.50 -6.57
CA LEU A 242 -25.37 -21.79 -5.96
C LEU A 242 -26.34 -22.88 -6.46
N SER A 243 -27.41 -22.49 -7.17
CA SER A 243 -28.36 -23.44 -7.74
C SER A 243 -27.66 -24.36 -8.75
N GLY A 244 -27.83 -25.68 -8.57
CA GLY A 244 -27.16 -26.68 -9.41
C GLY A 244 -25.89 -27.29 -8.81
N TYR A 245 -25.40 -26.75 -7.69
CA TYR A 245 -24.33 -27.39 -6.92
C TYR A 245 -24.90 -28.29 -5.82
N GLU A 246 -24.25 -29.41 -5.61
CA GLU A 246 -24.53 -30.31 -4.48
C GLU A 246 -23.43 -30.16 -3.43
N ARG A 247 -23.67 -30.63 -2.22
CA ARG A 247 -22.69 -30.68 -1.18
C ARG A 247 -21.55 -31.63 -1.55
N ARG A 248 -20.30 -31.17 -1.42
CA ARG A 248 -19.10 -31.97 -1.65
C ARG A 248 -18.16 -31.85 -0.45
N GLU A 249 -17.56 -32.97 -0.07
CA GLU A 249 -16.42 -32.92 0.87
C GLU A 249 -15.18 -32.47 0.10
N THR A 250 -14.52 -31.44 0.61
CA THR A 250 -13.28 -30.90 0.08
C THR A 250 -12.22 -31.01 1.15
N ASP A 251 -11.13 -31.74 0.87
CA ASP A 251 -9.98 -31.78 1.75
C ASP A 251 -9.15 -30.50 1.54
N SER A 252 -9.54 -29.45 2.23
CA SER A 252 -8.85 -28.15 2.28
C SER A 252 -8.32 -27.86 3.69
N SER A 253 -8.09 -28.90 4.49
CA SER A 253 -7.61 -28.72 5.87
C SER A 253 -6.24 -28.06 5.91
N VAL A 254 -6.07 -27.12 6.84
CA VAL A 254 -4.81 -26.49 7.15
C VAL A 254 -4.33 -27.05 8.48
N PRO A 255 -3.35 -27.96 8.52
CA PRO A 255 -2.88 -28.55 9.76
C PRO A 255 -2.16 -27.52 10.63
N LEU A 256 -1.96 -27.84 11.91
CA LEU A 256 -1.12 -27.06 12.82
C LEU A 256 0.33 -27.53 12.75
N GLN A 257 1.25 -26.58 12.78
CA GLN A 257 2.64 -26.87 13.06
C GLN A 257 2.78 -27.37 14.49
N VAL A 258 3.26 -28.60 14.65
CA VAL A 258 3.55 -29.14 15.97
C VAL A 258 4.81 -28.44 16.52
N PRO A 259 4.75 -27.85 17.73
CA PRO A 259 5.90 -27.18 18.31
C PRO A 259 7.10 -28.14 18.42
N ARG A 260 8.24 -27.73 17.86
CA ARG A 260 9.50 -28.43 18.00
C ARG A 260 10.18 -28.00 19.27
N GLY A 261 10.80 -28.92 19.99
CA GLY A 261 11.53 -28.65 21.23
C GLY A 261 12.99 -28.23 21.00
N GLU A 262 13.32 -27.72 19.82
CA GLU A 262 14.68 -27.37 19.42
C GLU A 262 14.72 -26.05 18.64
N GLU A 263 15.81 -25.32 18.83
CA GLU A 263 16.13 -24.10 18.13
C GLU A 263 16.78 -24.40 16.78
N ARG A 264 16.52 -23.56 15.77
CA ARG A 264 17.06 -23.73 14.41
C ARG A 264 17.84 -22.49 14.01
N LYS A 265 18.92 -22.69 13.23
CA LYS A 265 19.68 -21.61 12.59
C LYS A 265 19.81 -21.92 11.11
N LEU A 266 19.47 -20.94 10.29
CA LEU A 266 19.43 -21.04 8.84
C LEU A 266 20.25 -19.89 8.25
N GLU A 267 21.16 -20.22 7.35
CA GLU A 267 21.91 -19.26 6.55
C GLU A 267 21.42 -19.35 5.11
N ILE A 268 20.90 -18.25 4.57
CA ILE A 268 20.27 -18.18 3.26
C ILE A 268 20.98 -17.13 2.40
N PRO A 269 21.52 -17.48 1.23
CA PRO A 269 22.12 -16.52 0.33
C PRO A 269 21.04 -15.67 -0.36
N TYR A 270 21.26 -14.36 -0.45
CA TYR A 270 20.45 -13.45 -1.25
C TYR A 270 21.31 -12.69 -2.27
N ALA A 271 20.69 -12.27 -3.39
CA ALA A 271 21.39 -11.54 -4.42
C ALA A 271 21.70 -10.10 -3.94
N ALA A 272 22.97 -9.85 -3.64
CA ALA A 272 23.46 -8.53 -3.28
C ALA A 272 24.13 -7.85 -4.49
N ALA A 273 24.23 -6.52 -4.45
CA ALA A 273 25.02 -5.75 -5.40
C ALA A 273 26.42 -5.45 -4.84
N GLU A 274 27.40 -5.30 -5.72
CA GLU A 274 28.64 -4.65 -5.34
C GLU A 274 28.35 -3.18 -5.04
N SER A 275 28.57 -2.75 -3.81
CA SER A 275 28.42 -1.33 -3.47
C SER A 275 29.43 -0.50 -4.27
N GLY A 276 28.94 0.45 -5.06
CA GLY A 276 29.78 1.30 -5.91
C GLY A 276 30.58 2.37 -5.17
N HIS A 277 30.50 2.42 -3.84
CA HIS A 277 31.16 3.43 -3.00
C HIS A 277 32.37 2.81 -2.27
N ALA A 278 33.57 3.20 -2.69
CA ALA A 278 34.85 2.69 -2.20
C ALA A 278 35.19 3.02 -0.72
N GLU A 279 34.34 3.76 -0.02
CA GLU A 279 34.54 4.19 1.37
C GLU A 279 33.55 3.59 2.40
N GLU A 280 32.61 2.76 1.98
CA GLU A 280 31.62 2.15 2.88
C GLU A 280 32.09 0.78 3.38
N ASP A 281 31.71 0.45 4.62
CA ASP A 281 31.99 -0.83 5.24
C ASP A 281 31.13 -1.94 4.56
N ASN A 282 31.58 -2.47 3.42
CA ASN A 282 30.97 -3.55 2.66
C ASN A 282 30.78 -4.84 3.46
N THR A 283 31.20 -4.89 4.72
CA THR A 283 31.06 -6.06 5.58
C THR A 283 29.68 -6.14 6.23
N ARG A 284 28.87 -5.06 6.19
CA ARG A 284 27.55 -4.97 6.82
C ARG A 284 26.42 -5.04 5.77
N GLN A 285 26.22 -6.21 5.19
CA GLN A 285 25.14 -6.44 4.21
C GLN A 285 24.23 -7.62 4.58
N ALA A 286 24.50 -8.30 5.70
CA ALA A 286 23.63 -9.40 6.16
C ALA A 286 22.39 -8.85 6.89
N HIS A 287 21.34 -9.66 6.91
CA HIS A 287 20.09 -9.38 7.63
C HIS A 287 19.75 -10.58 8.50
N VAL A 288 19.28 -10.37 9.71
CA VAL A 288 18.92 -11.45 10.62
C VAL A 288 17.54 -11.26 11.20
N THR A 289 16.77 -12.33 11.34
CA THR A 289 15.55 -12.39 12.14
C THR A 289 15.58 -13.54 13.13
N ILE A 290 14.96 -13.32 14.28
CA ILE A 290 14.65 -14.34 15.28
C ILE A 290 13.14 -14.52 15.27
N ASN A 291 12.70 -15.76 15.09
CA ASN A 291 11.31 -16.07 14.75
C ASN A 291 10.76 -17.11 15.73
N TRP A 292 9.54 -16.92 16.24
CA TRP A 292 8.88 -17.84 17.17
C TRP A 292 7.50 -18.23 16.68
N LEU A 293 7.19 -19.53 16.72
CA LEU A 293 5.82 -20.00 16.58
C LEU A 293 5.04 -19.64 17.86
N LEU A 294 3.87 -19.04 17.70
CA LEU A 294 3.05 -18.59 18.84
C LEU A 294 1.83 -19.50 19.07
N CYS A 295 0.64 -18.97 18.93
CA CYS A 295 -0.63 -19.67 19.19
C CYS A 295 -1.51 -19.72 17.96
N GLU A 296 -2.63 -20.42 18.05
CA GLU A 296 -3.67 -20.35 17.03
C GLU A 296 -4.32 -18.97 17.00
N SER A 297 -4.54 -18.41 15.81
CA SER A 297 -5.18 -17.10 15.60
C SER A 297 -6.64 -17.07 16.07
N SER A 298 -7.23 -18.24 16.36
CA SER A 298 -8.58 -18.37 16.92
C SER A 298 -8.72 -17.93 18.39
N ASP A 299 -7.62 -17.79 19.14
CA ASP A 299 -7.61 -17.24 20.50
C ASP A 299 -7.54 -15.71 20.47
N VAL A 300 -8.71 -15.07 20.28
CA VAL A 300 -8.81 -13.61 20.07
C VAL A 300 -8.25 -12.79 21.26
N GLU A 301 -8.44 -13.25 22.51
CA GLU A 301 -7.89 -12.53 23.69
C GLU A 301 -6.36 -12.64 23.73
N GLU A 302 -5.82 -13.80 23.42
CA GLU A 302 -4.37 -13.99 23.36
C GLU A 302 -3.78 -13.19 22.18
N MET A 303 -4.43 -13.19 21.00
CA MET A 303 -3.99 -12.41 19.86
C MET A 303 -3.94 -10.91 20.16
N LEU A 304 -4.99 -10.37 20.79
CA LEU A 304 -5.02 -8.96 21.20
C LEU A 304 -3.94 -8.66 22.29
N THR A 305 -3.66 -9.62 23.18
CA THR A 305 -2.57 -9.51 24.16
C THR A 305 -1.21 -9.43 23.47
N LEU A 306 -1.00 -10.24 22.42
CA LEU A 306 0.25 -10.26 21.65
C LEU A 306 0.41 -9.00 20.80
N GLU A 307 -0.66 -8.45 20.25
CA GLU A 307 -0.66 -7.17 19.52
C GLU A 307 -0.22 -6.01 20.43
N MET A 308 -0.77 -5.96 21.66
CA MET A 308 -0.31 -4.99 22.64
C MET A 308 1.14 -5.23 23.07
N LEU A 309 1.55 -6.49 23.17
CA LEU A 309 2.94 -6.84 23.50
C LEU A 309 3.90 -6.40 22.39
N ASP A 310 3.58 -6.62 21.12
CA ASP A 310 4.37 -6.15 19.99
C ASP A 310 4.52 -4.63 20.04
N HIS A 311 3.43 -3.90 20.30
CA HIS A 311 3.48 -2.45 20.48
C HIS A 311 4.42 -2.04 21.62
N ILE A 312 4.40 -2.72 22.75
CA ILE A 312 5.33 -2.47 23.88
C ILE A 312 6.78 -2.71 23.44
N LEU A 313 7.05 -3.81 22.76
CA LEU A 313 8.40 -4.26 22.44
C LEU A 313 9.07 -3.41 21.34
N ALA A 314 8.34 -3.05 20.28
CA ALA A 314 8.96 -2.56 19.05
C ALA A 314 8.28 -1.38 18.34
N ALA A 315 7.04 -0.99 18.65
CA ALA A 315 6.30 -0.02 17.87
C ALA A 315 6.86 1.42 17.92
N LEU A 316 7.35 1.85 19.08
CA LEU A 316 7.86 3.19 19.30
C LEU A 316 9.40 3.22 19.24
N PRO A 317 10.02 4.36 18.86
CA PRO A 317 11.49 4.50 18.91
C PRO A 317 12.10 4.19 20.28
N GLY A 318 11.36 4.52 21.35
CA GLY A 318 11.74 4.24 22.74
C GLY A 318 11.28 2.89 23.28
N SER A 319 10.61 2.04 22.48
CA SER A 319 10.20 0.70 22.87
C SER A 319 11.43 -0.15 23.22
N PRO A 320 11.41 -0.91 24.33
CA PRO A 320 12.62 -1.47 24.93
C PRO A 320 13.45 -2.34 23.99
N LEU A 321 12.80 -3.22 23.23
CA LEU A 321 13.51 -4.13 22.33
C LEU A 321 14.05 -3.39 21.10
N ARG A 322 13.24 -2.50 20.50
CA ARG A 322 13.69 -1.63 19.41
C ARG A 322 14.86 -0.77 19.83
N LYS A 323 14.76 -0.12 20.99
CA LYS A 323 15.83 0.72 21.54
C LYS A 323 17.12 -0.06 21.75
N ALA A 324 17.06 -1.22 22.40
CA ALA A 324 18.24 -2.06 22.64
C ALA A 324 18.93 -2.46 21.31
N LEU A 325 18.14 -2.86 20.31
CA LEU A 325 18.67 -3.23 19.00
C LEU A 325 19.32 -2.04 18.28
N MET A 326 18.66 -0.88 18.25
CA MET A 326 19.15 0.31 17.56
C MET A 326 20.39 0.93 18.26
N GLU A 327 20.46 0.90 19.60
CA GLU A 327 21.60 1.42 20.37
C GLU A 327 22.80 0.46 20.40
N SER A 328 22.61 -0.80 20.00
CA SER A 328 23.69 -1.80 19.96
C SER A 328 24.83 -1.45 18.99
N GLY A 329 24.50 -0.72 17.93
CA GLY A 329 25.42 -0.44 16.82
C GLY A 329 25.75 -1.67 15.96
N LEU A 330 25.05 -2.80 16.13
CA LEU A 330 25.23 -4.03 15.33
C LEU A 330 24.64 -3.91 13.93
N GLY A 331 23.57 -3.15 13.76
CA GLY A 331 22.88 -2.94 12.47
C GLY A 331 22.35 -1.52 12.32
N ASP A 332 21.69 -1.26 11.19
CA ASP A 332 21.23 0.08 10.83
C ASP A 332 19.74 0.29 11.04
N ASP A 333 18.92 -0.77 11.02
CA ASP A 333 17.48 -0.71 11.27
C ASP A 333 16.92 -2.08 11.68
N ILE A 334 15.67 -2.08 12.20
CA ILE A 334 14.94 -3.28 12.58
C ILE A 334 14.59 -4.12 11.34
N SER A 335 14.61 -5.42 11.48
CA SER A 335 14.10 -6.40 10.51
C SER A 335 13.05 -7.31 11.14
N GLY A 336 12.31 -8.04 10.30
CA GLY A 336 11.26 -8.96 10.70
C GLY A 336 9.85 -8.36 10.56
N ALA A 337 8.84 -9.23 10.52
CA ALA A 337 7.43 -8.87 10.30
C ALA A 337 6.72 -8.36 11.58
N GLY A 338 7.38 -8.39 12.76
CA GLY A 338 6.68 -8.21 14.03
C GLY A 338 5.73 -9.38 14.30
N LEU A 339 4.53 -9.10 14.76
CA LEU A 339 3.48 -10.09 14.97
C LEU A 339 2.72 -10.37 13.67
N GLU A 340 2.89 -11.58 13.11
CA GLU A 340 2.14 -12.05 11.95
C GLU A 340 0.89 -12.80 12.38
N THR A 341 -0.28 -12.40 11.89
CA THR A 341 -1.59 -12.87 12.35
C THR A 341 -2.47 -13.47 11.25
N ASP A 342 -2.07 -13.40 9.98
CA ASP A 342 -2.90 -13.81 8.84
C ASP A 342 -2.90 -15.32 8.57
N LEU A 343 -2.10 -16.07 9.33
CA LEU A 343 -2.00 -17.52 9.27
C LEU A 343 -2.88 -18.21 10.33
N ARG A 344 -3.09 -19.50 10.20
CA ARG A 344 -3.79 -20.29 11.23
C ARG A 344 -3.10 -20.24 12.60
N GLN A 345 -1.78 -20.18 12.61
CA GLN A 345 -0.98 -19.95 13.81
C GLN A 345 -0.15 -18.69 13.60
N ALA A 346 -0.20 -17.80 14.58
CA ALA A 346 0.62 -16.60 14.58
C ALA A 346 2.09 -16.93 14.82
N TYR A 347 2.98 -16.07 14.31
CA TYR A 347 4.39 -16.08 14.67
C TYR A 347 4.90 -14.66 14.96
N TYR A 348 6.01 -14.56 15.66
CA TYR A 348 6.68 -13.30 15.93
C TYR A 348 8.06 -13.28 15.30
N SER A 349 8.45 -12.19 14.68
CA SER A 349 9.70 -12.04 13.95
C SER A 349 10.34 -10.69 14.23
N ILE A 350 11.57 -10.67 14.72
CA ILE A 350 12.32 -9.43 14.98
C ILE A 350 13.82 -9.66 14.83
N GLY A 351 14.53 -8.63 14.39
CA GLY A 351 15.99 -8.68 14.24
C GLY A 351 16.58 -7.36 13.75
N LEU A 352 17.69 -7.42 13.06
CA LEU A 352 18.42 -6.29 12.51
C LEU A 352 18.81 -6.52 11.05
N ARG A 353 18.86 -5.45 10.30
CA ARG A 353 19.41 -5.40 8.94
C ARG A 353 20.74 -4.66 8.91
N SER A 354 21.49 -4.83 7.83
CA SER A 354 22.81 -4.25 7.65
C SER A 354 23.76 -4.64 8.79
N ILE A 355 23.76 -5.92 9.15
CA ILE A 355 24.70 -6.49 10.13
C ILE A 355 25.91 -7.13 9.44
N ARG A 356 26.97 -7.43 10.18
CA ARG A 356 27.99 -8.38 9.71
C ARG A 356 27.45 -9.80 9.86
N PRO A 357 27.77 -10.73 8.93
CA PRO A 357 27.30 -12.12 9.04
C PRO A 357 27.65 -12.79 10.38
N GLU A 358 28.82 -12.47 10.95
CA GLU A 358 29.28 -13.01 12.23
C GLU A 358 28.53 -12.48 13.46
N ASP A 359 27.79 -11.36 13.32
CA ASP A 359 27.09 -10.70 14.45
C ASP A 359 25.68 -11.30 14.69
N GLY A 360 25.21 -12.23 13.86
CA GLY A 360 23.87 -12.81 13.97
C GLY A 360 23.55 -13.41 15.36
N ASP A 361 24.50 -14.14 15.94
CA ASP A 361 24.36 -14.72 17.28
C ASP A 361 24.36 -13.65 18.40
N GLU A 362 25.05 -12.54 18.21
CA GLU A 362 25.07 -11.43 19.15
C GLU A 362 23.73 -10.69 19.15
N VAL A 363 23.11 -10.53 17.96
CA VAL A 363 21.75 -9.98 17.84
C VAL A 363 20.74 -10.89 18.54
N GLU A 364 20.76 -12.22 18.30
CA GLU A 364 19.86 -13.16 18.99
C GLU A 364 20.02 -13.07 20.51
N LYS A 365 21.26 -13.05 20.98
CA LYS A 365 21.55 -12.92 22.42
C LYS A 365 21.00 -11.61 22.99
N LEU A 366 21.19 -10.49 22.31
CA LEU A 366 20.67 -9.17 22.72
C LEU A 366 19.14 -9.18 22.82
N VAL A 367 18.46 -9.76 21.84
CA VAL A 367 16.99 -9.91 21.87
C VAL A 367 16.55 -10.70 23.08
N LEU A 368 17.16 -11.86 23.34
CA LEU A 368 16.78 -12.74 24.45
C LEU A 368 17.11 -12.12 25.80
N ASP A 369 18.26 -11.49 25.95
CA ASP A 369 18.66 -10.81 27.20
C ASP A 369 17.68 -9.66 27.53
N THR A 370 17.29 -8.86 26.53
CA THR A 370 16.32 -7.77 26.69
C THR A 370 14.93 -8.30 27.09
N LEU A 371 14.45 -9.37 26.43
CA LEU A 371 13.19 -10.01 26.80
C LEU A 371 13.24 -10.58 28.22
N ALA A 372 14.35 -11.18 28.63
CA ALA A 372 14.53 -11.71 29.99
C ALA A 372 14.53 -10.58 31.03
N GLU A 373 15.20 -9.47 30.77
CA GLU A 373 15.19 -8.30 31.65
C GLU A 373 13.78 -7.75 31.83
N LEU A 374 12.99 -7.59 30.74
CA LEU A 374 11.60 -7.13 30.80
C LEU A 374 10.72 -8.09 31.60
N ALA A 375 10.88 -9.39 31.38
CA ALA A 375 10.11 -10.39 32.11
C ALA A 375 10.43 -10.43 33.63
N GLU A 376 11.67 -10.13 34.03
CA GLU A 376 12.13 -10.15 35.44
C GLU A 376 11.84 -8.82 36.14
N SER A 377 12.29 -7.70 35.54
CA SER A 377 12.21 -6.37 36.14
C SER A 377 10.83 -5.75 36.06
N GLY A 378 10.02 -6.23 35.11
CA GLY A 378 8.67 -5.71 34.81
C GLY A 378 8.69 -4.63 33.72
N ILE A 379 7.54 -4.46 33.08
CA ILE A 379 7.30 -3.46 32.04
C ILE A 379 6.83 -2.15 32.70
N PRO A 380 7.37 -0.98 32.31
CA PRO A 380 6.89 0.29 32.83
C PRO A 380 5.38 0.48 32.62
N ALA A 381 4.68 0.89 33.68
CA ALA A 381 3.21 1.05 33.64
C ALA A 381 2.76 2.01 32.52
N LYS A 382 3.56 3.03 32.20
CA LYS A 382 3.29 3.99 31.14
C LYS A 382 3.40 3.36 29.73
N ALA A 383 4.31 2.42 29.53
CA ALA A 383 4.40 1.67 28.27
C ALA A 383 3.18 0.76 28.10
N VAL A 384 2.69 0.15 29.19
CA VAL A 384 1.45 -0.62 29.18
C VAL A 384 0.25 0.28 28.83
N GLU A 385 0.13 1.46 29.47
CA GLU A 385 -0.91 2.44 29.21
C GLU A 385 -0.89 2.88 27.73
N ALA A 386 0.29 3.18 27.21
CA ALA A 386 0.50 3.57 25.81
C ALA A 386 0.02 2.48 24.83
N ALA A 387 0.44 1.24 25.03
CA ALA A 387 0.07 0.13 24.15
C ALA A 387 -1.44 -0.16 24.18
N VAL A 388 -2.04 -0.20 25.37
CA VAL A 388 -3.50 -0.38 25.51
C VAL A 388 -4.26 0.74 24.83
N ASN A 389 -3.82 2.01 25.00
CA ASN A 389 -4.46 3.15 24.34
C ASN A 389 -4.34 3.08 22.81
N SER A 390 -3.15 2.80 22.29
CA SER A 390 -2.92 2.77 20.84
C SER A 390 -3.75 1.68 20.17
N VAL A 391 -3.71 0.44 20.70
CA VAL A 391 -4.48 -0.68 20.13
C VAL A 391 -5.99 -0.43 20.25
N GLU A 392 -6.47 0.06 21.40
CA GLU A 392 -7.88 0.42 21.55
C GLU A 392 -8.30 1.55 20.59
N PHE A 393 -7.45 2.56 20.42
CA PHE A 393 -7.73 3.66 19.50
C PHE A 393 -7.84 3.17 18.06
N ASP A 394 -6.93 2.34 17.60
CA ASP A 394 -6.94 1.77 16.25
C ASP A 394 -8.17 0.91 16.00
N LEU A 395 -8.57 0.10 16.97
CA LEU A 395 -9.79 -0.70 16.90
C LEU A 395 -11.06 0.18 16.81
N ARG A 396 -11.13 1.28 17.59
CA ARG A 396 -12.28 2.22 17.60
C ARG A 396 -12.34 3.08 16.35
N GLU A 397 -11.22 3.63 15.91
CA GLU A 397 -11.13 4.45 14.70
C GLU A 397 -11.44 3.63 13.46
N ASN A 398 -10.94 2.38 13.44
CA ASN A 398 -11.03 1.49 12.28
C ASN A 398 -10.67 2.24 10.99
N ASN A 399 -9.52 2.94 11.02
CA ASN A 399 -9.04 3.75 9.91
C ASN A 399 -8.26 2.87 8.93
N THR A 400 -8.96 2.37 7.95
CA THR A 400 -8.39 1.53 6.90
C THR A 400 -7.85 2.34 5.70
N GLY A 401 -7.78 3.65 5.82
CA GLY A 401 -7.32 4.53 4.73
C GLY A 401 -8.25 4.48 3.51
N ARG A 402 -7.74 4.01 2.39
CA ARG A 402 -8.53 3.80 1.16
C ARG A 402 -9.10 2.39 1.05
N PHE A 403 -8.64 1.47 1.88
CA PHE A 403 -9.15 0.11 1.90
C PHE A 403 -10.56 0.09 2.52
N PRO A 404 -11.57 -0.60 1.93
CA PRO A 404 -12.91 -0.62 2.48
C PRO A 404 -12.98 -1.25 3.87
N ARG A 405 -13.66 -0.59 4.81
CA ARG A 405 -13.85 -1.11 6.19
C ARG A 405 -14.50 -2.49 6.22
N GLY A 406 -15.47 -2.73 5.33
CA GLY A 406 -16.11 -4.02 5.21
C GLY A 406 -15.14 -5.14 4.83
N LEU A 407 -14.17 -4.87 3.97
CA LEU A 407 -13.16 -5.86 3.60
C LEU A 407 -12.16 -6.10 4.74
N ALA A 408 -11.80 -5.06 5.50
CA ALA A 408 -10.99 -5.25 6.71
C ALA A 408 -11.71 -6.12 7.75
N ALA A 409 -13.02 -5.92 7.94
CA ALA A 409 -13.85 -6.78 8.80
C ALA A 409 -13.93 -8.23 8.26
N MET A 410 -14.00 -8.42 6.95
CA MET A 410 -13.93 -9.73 6.31
C MET A 410 -12.65 -10.47 6.69
N PHE A 411 -11.49 -9.85 6.46
CA PHE A 411 -10.20 -10.48 6.78
C PHE A 411 -10.05 -10.77 8.27
N ARG A 412 -10.51 -9.86 9.13
CA ARG A 412 -10.56 -10.10 10.58
C ARG A 412 -11.43 -11.31 10.92
N SER A 413 -12.61 -11.47 10.32
CA SER A 413 -13.47 -12.63 10.53
C SER A 413 -12.83 -13.92 10.02
N LEU A 414 -12.11 -13.88 8.90
CA LEU A 414 -11.47 -15.05 8.31
C LEU A 414 -10.36 -15.62 9.19
N SER A 415 -9.75 -14.85 10.10
CA SER A 415 -8.70 -15.34 11.01
C SER A 415 -9.16 -16.51 11.89
N THR A 416 -10.46 -16.63 12.13
CA THR A 416 -11.07 -17.77 12.83
C THR A 416 -11.94 -18.61 11.91
N TRP A 417 -12.81 -17.94 11.13
CA TRP A 417 -13.85 -18.57 10.31
C TRP A 417 -13.30 -19.47 9.22
N LEU A 418 -12.17 -19.12 8.65
CA LEU A 418 -11.52 -19.93 7.62
C LEU A 418 -11.15 -21.33 8.16
N TYR A 419 -10.88 -21.43 9.46
CA TYR A 419 -10.47 -22.65 10.16
C TYR A 419 -11.62 -23.28 10.96
N ASP A 420 -12.86 -23.01 10.53
CA ASP A 420 -14.11 -23.52 11.14
C ASP A 420 -14.36 -23.02 12.58
N GLY A 421 -13.71 -21.87 12.96
CA GLY A 421 -13.95 -21.15 14.20
C GLY A 421 -15.12 -20.17 14.14
N ASP A 422 -15.31 -19.40 15.20
CA ASP A 422 -16.40 -18.42 15.32
C ASP A 422 -16.08 -17.13 14.55
N PRO A 423 -16.80 -16.76 13.48
CA PRO A 423 -16.55 -15.54 12.69
C PRO A 423 -16.91 -14.24 13.43
N PHE A 424 -17.69 -14.30 14.50
CA PHE A 424 -18.09 -13.14 15.30
C PHE A 424 -17.00 -12.73 16.28
N ALA A 425 -16.25 -13.69 16.82
CA ALA A 425 -15.30 -13.46 17.89
C ALA A 425 -14.25 -12.38 17.55
N PRO A 426 -13.62 -12.35 16.35
CA PRO A 426 -12.66 -11.31 16.00
C PRO A 426 -13.29 -9.92 15.77
N LEU A 427 -14.60 -9.87 15.48
CA LEU A 427 -15.32 -8.60 15.33
C LEU A 427 -15.72 -8.00 16.69
N ALA A 428 -16.04 -8.86 17.69
CA ALA A 428 -16.48 -8.48 19.04
C ALA A 428 -15.28 -8.24 19.98
N TRP A 429 -14.39 -7.30 19.63
CA TRP A 429 -13.13 -7.06 20.31
C TRP A 429 -13.27 -6.36 21.68
N GLU A 430 -14.38 -5.68 21.96
CA GLU A 430 -14.56 -4.95 23.24
C GLU A 430 -14.50 -5.86 24.47
N LYS A 431 -15.05 -7.07 24.39
CA LYS A 431 -15.05 -8.01 25.51
C LYS A 431 -13.64 -8.53 25.82
N PRO A 432 -12.86 -9.07 24.88
CA PRO A 432 -11.46 -9.42 25.11
C PRO A 432 -10.63 -8.26 25.67
N LEU A 433 -10.78 -7.06 25.11
CA LEU A 433 -10.09 -5.86 25.60
C LEU A 433 -10.45 -5.54 27.05
N THR A 434 -11.73 -5.61 27.39
CA THR A 434 -12.21 -5.39 28.78
C THR A 434 -11.61 -6.41 29.74
N ASN A 435 -11.51 -7.68 29.35
CA ASN A 435 -10.90 -8.73 30.15
C ASN A 435 -9.40 -8.44 30.39
N ILE A 436 -8.66 -8.07 29.34
CA ILE A 436 -7.23 -7.71 29.45
C ILE A 436 -7.06 -6.53 30.43
N LYS A 437 -7.86 -5.46 30.27
CA LYS A 437 -7.83 -4.30 31.18
C LYS A 437 -8.14 -4.69 32.65
N ALA A 438 -9.10 -5.58 32.88
CA ALA A 438 -9.43 -6.06 34.21
C ALA A 438 -8.29 -6.87 34.85
N ARG A 439 -7.62 -7.72 34.07
CA ARG A 439 -6.42 -8.47 34.49
C ARG A 439 -5.28 -7.53 34.87
N LEU A 440 -4.99 -6.53 34.03
CA LEU A 440 -3.99 -5.50 34.32
C LEU A 440 -4.33 -4.71 35.61
N ALA A 441 -5.59 -4.29 35.76
CA ALA A 441 -6.05 -3.57 36.95
C ALA A 441 -5.99 -4.42 38.25
N SER A 442 -6.08 -5.75 38.14
CA SER A 442 -5.88 -6.66 39.29
C SER A 442 -4.41 -6.83 39.69
N GLY A 443 -3.48 -6.25 38.94
CA GLY A 443 -2.04 -6.37 39.17
C GLY A 443 -1.42 -7.64 38.56
N GLU A 444 -2.14 -8.32 37.65
CA GLU A 444 -1.59 -9.44 36.91
C GLU A 444 -0.50 -8.95 35.94
N LYS A 445 0.61 -9.67 35.91
CA LYS A 445 1.73 -9.43 34.98
C LYS A 445 1.45 -10.05 33.61
N VAL A 446 0.46 -9.50 32.89
CA VAL A 446 -0.06 -10.08 31.63
C VAL A 446 1.04 -10.20 30.59
N PHE A 447 1.76 -9.12 30.33
CA PHE A 447 2.75 -9.06 29.25
C PHE A 447 4.06 -9.76 29.63
N GLU A 448 4.53 -9.63 30.88
CA GLU A 448 5.70 -10.36 31.35
C GLU A 448 5.49 -11.89 31.29
N ASN A 449 4.27 -12.33 31.63
CA ASN A 449 3.89 -13.74 31.50
C ASN A 449 3.83 -14.20 30.04
N ALA A 450 3.36 -13.32 29.14
CA ALA A 450 3.35 -13.60 27.69
C ALA A 450 4.80 -13.71 27.16
N ILE A 451 5.69 -12.78 27.51
CA ILE A 451 7.13 -12.86 27.14
C ILE A 451 7.72 -14.19 27.61
N ARG A 452 7.53 -14.59 28.85
CA ARG A 452 8.07 -15.87 29.37
C ARG A 452 7.53 -17.04 28.58
N ARG A 453 6.21 -17.17 28.51
CA ARG A 453 5.54 -18.33 27.91
C ARG A 453 5.76 -18.46 26.42
N ARG A 454 5.67 -17.32 25.67
CA ARG A 454 5.62 -17.30 24.20
C ARG A 454 6.98 -17.09 23.55
N LEU A 455 7.92 -16.46 24.23
CA LEU A 455 9.22 -16.11 23.66
C LEU A 455 10.38 -16.81 24.38
N LEU A 456 10.52 -16.66 25.70
CA LEU A 456 11.69 -17.19 26.43
C LEU A 456 11.65 -18.70 26.64
N ASP A 457 10.52 -19.24 27.14
CA ASP A 457 10.34 -20.68 27.39
C ASP A 457 10.00 -21.46 26.10
N ASN A 458 9.73 -20.74 25.01
CA ASN A 458 9.37 -21.32 23.72
C ASN A 458 10.63 -21.70 22.92
N ARG A 459 10.87 -22.99 22.83
CA ARG A 459 12.03 -23.55 22.09
C ARG A 459 11.74 -23.73 20.59
N HIS A 460 10.49 -23.55 20.13
CA HIS A 460 10.19 -23.48 18.70
C HIS A 460 10.57 -22.08 18.17
N ARG A 461 11.87 -21.89 18.05
CA ARG A 461 12.51 -20.65 17.60
C ARG A 461 13.45 -20.91 16.44
N ALA A 462 13.48 -20.00 15.47
CA ALA A 462 14.40 -20.06 14.34
C ALA A 462 15.11 -18.71 14.15
N GLN A 463 16.43 -18.75 14.05
CA GLN A 463 17.24 -17.65 13.53
C GLN A 463 17.38 -17.84 12.01
N VAL A 464 17.05 -16.80 11.23
CA VAL A 464 17.29 -16.75 9.80
C VAL A 464 18.27 -15.64 9.51
N LEU A 465 19.41 -15.99 8.94
CA LEU A 465 20.47 -15.07 8.56
C LEU A 465 20.60 -15.02 7.03
N LEU A 466 20.25 -13.90 6.42
CA LEU A 466 20.52 -13.66 5.01
C LEU A 466 21.96 -13.22 4.82
N ILE A 467 22.68 -13.92 3.95
CA ILE A 467 24.08 -13.67 3.61
C ILE A 467 24.16 -13.09 2.18
N PRO A 468 24.86 -11.95 1.99
CA PRO A 468 24.99 -11.36 0.66
C PRO A 468 25.81 -12.27 -0.28
N ASP A 469 25.34 -12.43 -1.51
CA ASP A 469 25.99 -13.19 -2.57
C ASP A 469 25.89 -12.44 -3.91
N ASN A 470 26.97 -11.83 -4.30
CA ASN A 470 27.03 -10.97 -5.50
C ASN A 470 26.92 -11.74 -6.82
N GLU A 471 27.13 -13.08 -6.79
CA GLU A 471 27.03 -13.93 -7.97
C GLU A 471 25.68 -14.65 -8.07
N LEU A 472 24.85 -14.61 -7.05
CA LEU A 472 23.60 -15.40 -6.99
C LEU A 472 22.64 -15.05 -8.13
N ALA A 473 22.47 -13.78 -8.46
CA ALA A 473 21.62 -13.34 -9.56
C ALA A 473 22.11 -13.91 -10.91
N ALA A 474 23.41 -13.82 -11.16
CA ALA A 474 24.03 -14.37 -12.37
C ALA A 474 23.93 -15.90 -12.42
N ARG A 475 24.13 -16.59 -11.29
CA ARG A 475 23.96 -18.04 -11.22
C ARG A 475 22.52 -18.48 -11.44
N ARG A 476 21.52 -17.76 -10.90
CA ARG A 476 20.10 -18.03 -11.14
C ARG A 476 19.76 -17.86 -12.62
N GLN A 477 20.19 -16.77 -13.25
CA GLN A 477 19.98 -16.54 -14.68
C GLN A 477 20.66 -17.62 -15.54
N ALA A 478 21.92 -17.94 -15.26
CA ALA A 478 22.62 -19.00 -15.99
C ALA A 478 21.95 -20.38 -15.81
N GLY A 479 21.38 -20.66 -14.63
CA GLY A 479 20.58 -21.87 -14.39
C GLY A 479 19.29 -21.91 -15.19
N GLU A 480 18.59 -20.77 -15.31
CA GLU A 480 17.38 -20.62 -16.13
C GLU A 480 17.71 -20.83 -17.63
N ASP A 481 18.78 -20.18 -18.12
CA ASP A 481 19.24 -20.32 -19.51
C ASP A 481 19.65 -21.77 -19.81
N ALA A 482 20.40 -22.41 -18.91
CA ALA A 482 20.82 -23.81 -19.07
C ALA A 482 19.61 -24.78 -19.09
N ARG A 483 18.59 -24.53 -18.26
CA ARG A 483 17.35 -25.30 -18.27
C ARG A 483 16.61 -25.14 -19.60
N LEU A 484 16.52 -23.90 -20.12
CA LEU A 484 15.87 -23.60 -21.39
C LEU A 484 16.62 -24.28 -22.55
N ASP A 485 17.95 -24.18 -22.60
CA ASP A 485 18.79 -24.81 -23.59
C ASP A 485 18.68 -26.35 -23.56
N ALA A 486 18.64 -26.92 -22.36
CA ALA A 486 18.44 -28.37 -22.18
C ALA A 486 17.06 -28.82 -22.70
N THR A 487 16.01 -28.02 -22.37
CA THR A 487 14.64 -28.27 -22.86
C THR A 487 14.59 -28.19 -24.39
N ARG A 488 15.16 -27.13 -24.97
CA ARG A 488 15.25 -26.95 -26.43
C ARG A 488 16.05 -28.09 -27.13
N ALA A 489 17.13 -28.54 -26.51
CA ALA A 489 17.94 -29.60 -27.06
C ALA A 489 17.24 -30.98 -27.01
N ALA A 490 16.39 -31.22 -26.01
CA ALA A 490 15.61 -32.47 -25.87
C ALA A 490 14.41 -32.49 -26.84
N MET A 491 13.91 -31.35 -27.31
CA MET A 491 12.80 -31.26 -28.26
C MET A 491 13.17 -31.76 -29.67
N SER A 492 12.24 -32.50 -30.26
CA SER A 492 12.26 -32.79 -31.69
C SER A 492 12.03 -31.48 -32.51
N GLU A 493 12.35 -31.51 -33.80
CA GLU A 493 12.08 -30.38 -34.71
C GLU A 493 10.60 -29.99 -34.74
N ALA A 494 9.69 -30.97 -34.68
CA ALA A 494 8.25 -30.74 -34.64
C ALA A 494 7.81 -30.04 -33.33
N GLU A 495 8.41 -30.41 -32.18
CA GLU A 495 8.11 -29.74 -30.90
C GLU A 495 8.66 -28.32 -30.86
N ARG A 496 9.83 -28.05 -31.43
CA ARG A 496 10.37 -26.69 -31.53
C ARG A 496 9.45 -25.80 -32.37
N GLN A 497 9.07 -26.29 -33.56
CA GLN A 497 8.14 -25.58 -34.44
C GLN A 497 6.79 -25.33 -33.73
N ALA A 498 6.25 -26.34 -33.02
CA ALA A 498 5.02 -26.18 -32.24
C ALA A 498 5.17 -25.09 -31.15
N THR A 499 6.33 -24.99 -30.49
CA THR A 499 6.61 -23.94 -29.50
C THR A 499 6.62 -22.56 -30.13
N GLU A 500 7.27 -22.41 -31.29
CA GLU A 500 7.27 -21.15 -32.07
C GLU A 500 5.85 -20.76 -32.51
N GLU A 501 5.05 -21.72 -32.98
CA GLU A 501 3.66 -21.52 -33.39
C GLU A 501 2.78 -21.12 -32.18
N ILE A 502 2.98 -21.75 -31.01
CA ILE A 502 2.28 -21.39 -29.76
C ILE A 502 2.64 -19.97 -29.33
N SER A 503 3.93 -19.62 -29.31
CA SER A 503 4.37 -18.25 -28.95
C SER A 503 3.77 -17.21 -29.89
N ALA A 504 3.79 -17.45 -31.20
CA ALA A 504 3.20 -16.56 -32.20
C ALA A 504 1.67 -16.42 -32.02
N ARG A 505 0.97 -17.54 -31.77
CA ARG A 505 -0.48 -17.57 -31.53
C ARG A 505 -0.86 -16.81 -30.27
N LEU A 506 -0.10 -16.96 -29.19
CA LEU A 506 -0.34 -16.22 -27.94
C LEU A 506 -0.22 -14.72 -28.15
N ARG A 507 0.84 -14.26 -28.85
CA ARG A 507 1.00 -12.85 -29.19
C ARG A 507 -0.15 -12.33 -30.05
N GLU A 508 -0.59 -13.09 -31.07
CA GLU A 508 -1.74 -12.74 -31.89
C GLU A 508 -3.03 -12.68 -31.06
N ALA A 509 -3.25 -13.66 -30.18
CA ALA A 509 -4.41 -13.71 -29.29
C ALA A 509 -4.43 -12.53 -28.32
N GLN A 510 -3.30 -12.14 -27.74
CA GLN A 510 -3.19 -10.96 -26.88
C GLN A 510 -3.46 -9.65 -27.64
N ALA A 511 -2.99 -9.54 -28.89
CA ALA A 511 -3.18 -8.35 -29.71
C ALA A 511 -4.61 -8.21 -30.28
N ARG A 512 -5.35 -9.31 -30.40
CA ARG A 512 -6.71 -9.31 -30.99
C ARG A 512 -7.70 -8.65 -30.01
N PRO A 513 -8.49 -7.64 -30.40
CA PRO A 513 -9.52 -7.09 -29.53
C PRO A 513 -10.62 -8.11 -29.25
N ASP A 514 -11.29 -7.98 -28.12
CA ASP A 514 -12.50 -8.76 -27.81
C ASP A 514 -13.62 -8.45 -28.81
N SER A 515 -14.51 -9.43 -29.05
CA SER A 515 -15.64 -9.21 -29.93
C SER A 515 -16.65 -8.25 -29.28
N PRO A 516 -17.39 -7.47 -30.09
CA PRO A 516 -18.44 -6.58 -29.56
C PRO A 516 -19.50 -7.32 -28.74
N GLU A 517 -19.81 -8.58 -29.11
CA GLU A 517 -20.75 -9.42 -28.38
C GLU A 517 -20.21 -9.82 -26.98
N ALA A 518 -18.91 -10.16 -26.91
CA ALA A 518 -18.28 -10.48 -25.64
C ALA A 518 -18.22 -9.22 -24.74
N LEU A 519 -17.79 -8.09 -25.26
CA LEU A 519 -17.76 -6.83 -24.50
C LEU A 519 -19.16 -6.39 -24.05
N ALA A 520 -20.22 -6.66 -24.81
CA ALA A 520 -21.59 -6.36 -24.43
C ALA A 520 -22.13 -7.23 -23.28
N SER A 521 -21.48 -8.37 -22.97
CA SER A 521 -21.86 -9.21 -21.84
C SER A 521 -21.49 -8.58 -20.48
N ILE A 522 -20.45 -7.72 -20.42
CA ILE A 522 -20.03 -7.06 -19.19
C ILE A 522 -21.09 -6.04 -18.74
N PRO A 523 -21.63 -6.18 -17.52
CA PRO A 523 -22.61 -5.22 -17.02
C PRO A 523 -21.91 -3.86 -16.81
N THR A 524 -22.51 -2.81 -17.32
CA THR A 524 -21.95 -1.45 -17.26
C THR A 524 -22.96 -0.47 -16.72
N LEU A 525 -22.47 0.61 -16.11
CA LEU A 525 -23.27 1.77 -15.79
C LEU A 525 -23.44 2.64 -17.03
N GLU A 526 -24.55 3.37 -17.07
CA GLU A 526 -24.80 4.41 -18.05
C GLU A 526 -24.52 5.79 -17.45
N PRO A 527 -24.21 6.83 -18.25
CA PRO A 527 -24.03 8.19 -17.73
C PRO A 527 -25.22 8.70 -16.90
N GLY A 528 -26.43 8.17 -17.15
CA GLY A 528 -27.64 8.46 -16.38
C GLY A 528 -27.65 7.91 -14.96
N ASP A 529 -26.84 6.88 -14.67
CA ASP A 529 -26.68 6.28 -13.34
C ASP A 529 -25.70 7.07 -12.45
N LEU A 530 -24.99 8.03 -13.04
CA LEU A 530 -23.95 8.80 -12.34
C LEU A 530 -24.54 10.02 -11.63
N PRO A 531 -24.05 10.33 -10.41
CA PRO A 531 -24.44 11.59 -9.76
C PRO A 531 -23.96 12.79 -10.59
N ARG A 532 -24.85 13.72 -10.91
CA ARG A 532 -24.47 14.94 -11.65
C ARG A 532 -23.76 15.96 -10.79
N GLU A 533 -24.01 15.97 -9.48
CA GLU A 533 -23.41 16.89 -8.54
C GLU A 533 -22.24 16.27 -7.80
N ASN A 534 -21.23 17.08 -7.53
CA ASN A 534 -20.16 16.67 -6.64
C ASN A 534 -20.67 16.55 -5.19
N ARG A 535 -20.16 15.59 -4.44
CA ARG A 535 -20.37 15.54 -2.99
C ARG A 535 -19.77 16.80 -2.34
N LYS A 536 -20.59 17.53 -1.60
CA LYS A 536 -20.15 18.69 -0.82
C LYS A 536 -19.51 18.20 0.47
N LEU A 537 -18.34 18.72 0.77
CA LEU A 537 -17.68 18.48 2.04
C LEU A 537 -17.90 19.68 2.95
N PRO A 538 -18.35 19.49 4.20
CA PRO A 538 -18.57 20.59 5.10
C PRO A 538 -17.25 21.31 5.39
N CYS A 539 -17.24 22.64 5.31
CA CYS A 539 -16.10 23.48 5.63
C CYS A 539 -16.63 24.85 6.11
N ALA A 540 -16.72 25.03 7.41
CA ALA A 540 -17.09 26.30 8.00
C ALA A 540 -15.84 27.10 8.35
N GLU A 541 -15.76 28.33 7.86
CA GLU A 541 -14.63 29.25 8.10
C GLU A 541 -14.86 30.06 9.36
N ARG A 542 -13.83 30.19 10.20
CA ARG A 542 -13.78 31.12 11.33
C ARG A 542 -12.52 31.97 11.21
N SER A 543 -12.66 33.26 11.39
CA SER A 543 -11.52 34.19 11.34
C SER A 543 -10.81 34.19 12.69
N GLY A 544 -9.59 33.62 12.77
CA GLY A 544 -8.62 33.95 13.80
C GLY A 544 -7.79 35.18 13.39
N ALA A 545 -7.07 35.78 14.32
CA ALA A 545 -6.23 36.95 14.04
C ALA A 545 -5.11 36.63 13.04
N ASP A 546 -4.40 35.52 13.24
CA ASP A 546 -3.21 35.13 12.47
C ASP A 546 -3.35 33.76 11.79
N VAL A 547 -4.37 32.97 12.15
CA VAL A 547 -4.62 31.61 11.68
C VAL A 547 -6.01 31.51 11.07
N GLU A 548 -6.14 30.97 9.88
CA GLU A 548 -7.43 30.61 9.26
C GLU A 548 -7.95 29.32 9.92
N ILE A 549 -9.16 29.35 10.47
CA ILE A 549 -9.74 28.20 11.17
C ILE A 549 -10.80 27.57 10.27
N LEU A 550 -10.65 26.28 9.99
CA LEU A 550 -11.53 25.47 9.14
C LEU A 550 -12.15 24.35 9.97
N LEU A 551 -13.48 24.33 10.06
CA LEU A 551 -14.24 23.35 10.83
C LEU A 551 -15.04 22.45 9.90
N HIS A 552 -14.92 21.14 10.11
CA HIS A 552 -15.57 20.10 9.30
C HIS A 552 -16.47 19.27 10.20
N ASP A 553 -17.77 19.57 10.19
CA ASP A 553 -18.80 18.84 10.95
C ASP A 553 -19.11 17.52 10.24
N LEU A 554 -18.56 16.43 10.75
CA LEU A 554 -18.67 15.08 10.23
C LEU A 554 -18.81 14.09 11.39
N ASP A 555 -19.61 13.04 11.19
CA ASP A 555 -19.67 11.93 12.14
C ASP A 555 -18.32 11.22 12.17
N THR A 556 -17.64 11.30 13.30
CA THR A 556 -16.31 10.74 13.54
C THR A 556 -16.32 9.70 14.66
N THR A 557 -17.50 9.31 15.14
CA THR A 557 -17.64 8.40 16.29
C THR A 557 -16.85 8.85 17.53
N GLY A 558 -16.82 10.16 17.78
CA GLY A 558 -16.17 10.77 18.96
C GLY A 558 -14.66 10.93 18.84
N ILE A 559 -14.10 10.89 17.64
CA ILE A 559 -12.69 11.18 17.36
C ILE A 559 -12.56 12.60 16.81
N ILE A 560 -11.57 13.35 17.30
CA ILE A 560 -11.17 14.63 16.73
C ILE A 560 -9.91 14.47 15.90
N TYR A 561 -9.92 14.99 14.67
CA TYR A 561 -8.75 15.14 13.80
C TYR A 561 -8.36 16.61 13.74
N SER A 562 -7.11 16.90 14.01
CA SER A 562 -6.53 18.25 13.98
C SER A 562 -5.40 18.32 12.98
N ARG A 563 -5.34 19.40 12.18
CA ARG A 563 -4.22 19.71 11.28
C ARG A 563 -3.86 21.18 11.42
N LEU A 564 -2.62 21.43 11.79
CA LEU A 564 -2.05 22.78 11.82
C LEU A 564 -1.08 22.91 10.66
N LEU A 565 -1.27 23.91 9.83
CA LEU A 565 -0.42 24.21 8.67
C LEU A 565 0.38 25.48 8.95
N LEU A 566 1.69 25.37 9.00
CA LEU A 566 2.63 26.48 9.20
C LEU A 566 3.35 26.78 7.88
N PRO A 567 3.27 28.01 7.32
CA PRO A 567 3.89 28.33 6.03
C PRO A 567 5.40 28.26 6.06
N LEU A 568 5.99 27.68 5.02
CA LEU A 568 7.45 27.50 4.85
C LEU A 568 8.07 28.50 3.87
N ASP A 569 7.36 29.55 3.48
CA ASP A 569 7.84 30.56 2.51
C ASP A 569 9.13 31.28 2.92
N SER A 570 9.43 31.32 4.22
CA SER A 570 10.64 31.94 4.77
C SER A 570 11.83 30.98 4.88
N VAL A 571 11.63 29.69 4.59
CA VAL A 571 12.68 28.69 4.65
C VAL A 571 13.59 28.78 3.40
N PRO A 572 14.90 29.05 3.55
CA PRO A 572 15.80 29.11 2.42
C PRO A 572 15.99 27.73 1.76
N ALA A 573 16.27 27.73 0.45
CA ALA A 573 16.37 26.52 -0.35
C ALA A 573 17.46 25.54 0.14
N ASP A 574 18.52 26.01 0.75
CA ASP A 574 19.61 25.22 1.31
C ASP A 574 19.20 24.42 2.57
N LEU A 575 18.16 24.85 3.28
CA LEU A 575 17.61 24.14 4.45
C LEU A 575 16.45 23.19 4.11
N LEU A 576 15.87 23.28 2.91
CA LEU A 576 14.73 22.43 2.52
C LEU A 576 15.02 20.93 2.61
N PRO A 577 16.20 20.42 2.20
CA PRO A 577 16.47 18.99 2.33
C PRO A 577 16.59 18.49 3.78
N LEU A 578 16.78 19.38 4.75
CA LEU A 578 16.79 19.03 6.17
C LEU A 578 15.38 18.92 6.76
N LEU A 579 14.38 19.50 6.09
CA LEU A 579 13.02 19.65 6.59
C LEU A 579 12.32 18.32 6.95
N PRO A 580 12.43 17.22 6.18
CA PRO A 580 11.77 15.95 6.56
C PRO A 580 12.30 15.38 7.88
N LEU A 581 13.63 15.37 8.06
CA LEU A 581 14.25 14.90 9.30
C LEU A 581 13.99 15.84 10.48
N TYR A 582 13.96 17.16 10.23
CA TYR A 582 13.55 18.14 11.24
C TYR A 582 12.11 17.91 11.69
N ALA A 583 11.18 17.73 10.75
CA ALA A 583 9.78 17.48 11.07
C ALA A 583 9.60 16.18 11.90
N ARG A 584 10.29 15.12 11.52
CA ARG A 584 10.36 13.88 12.28
C ARG A 584 10.95 14.08 13.68
N ALA A 585 11.98 14.92 13.82
CA ALA A 585 12.60 15.22 15.10
C ALA A 585 11.65 15.90 16.10
N LEU A 586 10.65 16.65 15.65
CA LEU A 586 9.66 17.25 16.54
C LEU A 586 8.91 16.23 17.41
N THR A 587 8.68 15.03 16.90
CA THR A 587 7.96 13.96 17.60
C THR A 587 8.87 12.85 18.14
N GLU A 588 10.12 12.75 17.67
CA GLU A 588 11.00 11.63 17.98
C GLU A 588 12.33 12.00 18.67
N ALA A 589 12.70 13.27 18.78
CA ALA A 589 13.95 13.68 19.44
C ALA A 589 13.76 14.05 20.91
N GLY A 590 12.52 14.35 21.33
CA GLY A 590 12.20 14.80 22.68
C GLY A 590 11.94 16.30 22.77
N THR A 591 11.56 16.73 23.95
CA THR A 591 11.31 18.14 24.29
C THR A 591 12.12 18.50 25.56
N ARG A 592 12.09 19.77 25.95
CA ARG A 592 12.66 20.18 27.24
C ARG A 592 11.94 19.58 28.46
N ARG A 593 10.77 19.00 28.29
CA ARG A 593 9.95 18.40 29.36
C ARG A 593 10.05 16.88 29.40
N HIS A 594 10.19 16.27 28.24
CA HIS A 594 10.20 14.81 28.06
C HIS A 594 11.38 14.41 27.16
N ASP A 595 12.16 13.45 27.59
CA ASP A 595 13.10 12.82 26.68
C ASP A 595 12.34 12.09 25.55
N TYR A 596 13.04 11.60 24.53
CA TYR A 596 12.41 11.00 23.36
C TYR A 596 11.59 9.73 23.69
N VAL A 597 11.98 8.98 24.73
CA VAL A 597 11.23 7.80 25.18
C VAL A 597 9.95 8.23 25.90
N GLU A 598 10.07 9.19 26.82
CA GLU A 598 8.94 9.74 27.56
C GLU A 598 7.96 10.44 26.63
N LEU A 599 8.45 11.21 25.64
CA LEU A 599 7.59 11.87 24.65
C LEU A 599 6.82 10.84 23.82
N GLY A 600 7.49 9.82 23.30
CA GLY A 600 6.83 8.75 22.55
C GLY A 600 5.73 8.05 23.35
N LEU A 601 5.98 7.76 24.62
CA LEU A 601 4.98 7.16 25.51
C LEU A 601 3.82 8.12 25.83
N GLU A 602 4.09 9.44 26.01
CA GLU A 602 3.02 10.43 26.18
C GLU A 602 2.15 10.56 24.94
N LEU A 603 2.77 10.63 23.74
CA LEU A 603 2.04 10.66 22.47
C LEU A 603 1.13 9.44 22.35
N ALA A 604 1.66 8.24 22.54
CA ALA A 604 0.90 7.00 22.41
C ALA A 604 -0.17 6.84 23.50
N ALA A 605 0.07 7.29 24.76
CA ALA A 605 -0.91 7.19 25.83
C ALA A 605 -2.05 8.21 25.73
N ARG A 606 -1.78 9.37 25.12
CA ARG A 606 -2.71 10.52 25.16
C ARG A 606 -3.37 10.83 23.83
N THR A 607 -2.85 10.29 22.73
CA THR A 607 -3.38 10.56 21.36
C THR A 607 -3.60 9.25 20.60
N GLY A 608 -4.25 9.32 19.45
CA GLY A 608 -4.26 8.25 18.46
C GLY A 608 -3.07 8.33 17.51
N SER A 609 -2.63 9.55 17.20
CA SER A 609 -1.32 9.88 16.60
C SER A 609 -1.06 11.37 16.70
N LEU A 610 0.22 11.75 16.59
CA LEU A 610 0.68 13.11 16.37
C LEU A 610 1.93 13.06 15.51
N ASP A 611 1.85 13.63 14.31
CA ASP A 611 2.88 13.58 13.29
C ASP A 611 3.17 14.99 12.76
N ALA A 612 4.40 15.22 12.31
CA ALA A 612 4.78 16.41 11.58
C ALA A 612 5.50 16.05 10.28
N PHE A 613 5.15 16.71 9.19
CA PHE A 613 5.74 16.47 7.88
C PHE A 613 5.62 17.67 6.94
N PRO A 614 6.52 17.83 5.96
CA PRO A 614 6.38 18.85 4.93
C PRO A 614 5.29 18.48 3.92
N ALA A 615 4.41 19.44 3.61
CA ALA A 615 3.35 19.30 2.64
C ALA A 615 3.50 20.35 1.52
N PHE A 616 3.44 19.90 0.26
CA PHE A 616 3.65 20.77 -0.91
C PHE A 616 2.47 20.67 -1.86
N HIS A 617 1.69 21.75 -1.93
CA HIS A 617 0.53 21.87 -2.78
C HIS A 617 0.69 23.00 -3.80
N THR A 618 -0.28 23.16 -4.67
CA THR A 618 -0.27 24.16 -5.73
C THR A 618 -1.58 24.91 -5.77
N ARG A 619 -1.52 26.23 -5.77
CA ARG A 619 -2.70 27.09 -5.93
C ARG A 619 -3.18 27.08 -7.38
N LEU A 620 -4.48 26.87 -7.57
CA LEU A 620 -5.07 26.73 -8.92
C LEU A 620 -4.99 28.00 -9.77
N SER A 621 -5.10 29.17 -9.12
CA SER A 621 -5.19 30.44 -9.84
C SER A 621 -3.92 30.86 -10.57
N ASP A 622 -2.75 30.57 -10.00
CA ASP A 622 -1.45 31.06 -10.47
C ASP A 622 -0.34 30.00 -10.53
N ALA A 623 -0.66 28.76 -10.18
CA ALA A 623 0.28 27.65 -10.06
C ALA A 623 1.41 27.88 -9.02
N ALA A 624 1.22 28.82 -8.09
CA ALA A 624 2.19 29.02 -7.02
C ALA A 624 2.24 27.81 -6.08
N ALA A 625 3.43 27.44 -5.67
CA ALA A 625 3.61 26.42 -4.66
C ALA A 625 3.10 26.90 -3.30
N LEU A 626 2.48 26.02 -2.56
CA LEU A 626 2.00 26.21 -1.19
C LEU A 626 2.76 25.24 -0.28
N PRO A 627 3.97 25.62 0.19
CA PRO A 627 4.76 24.80 1.09
C PRO A 627 4.34 25.04 2.54
N PHE A 628 4.02 23.96 3.26
CA PHE A 628 3.67 23.97 4.67
C PHE A 628 4.42 22.90 5.46
N LEU A 629 4.71 23.21 6.72
CA LEU A 629 4.88 22.20 7.75
C LEU A 629 3.47 21.85 8.25
N GLU A 630 3.04 20.62 8.00
CA GLU A 630 1.79 20.09 8.52
C GLU A 630 2.06 19.36 9.83
N VAL A 631 1.38 19.77 10.91
CA VAL A 631 1.34 19.04 12.18
C VAL A 631 -0.05 18.45 12.31
N SER A 632 -0.15 17.15 12.20
CA SER A 632 -1.40 16.39 12.15
C SER A 632 -1.55 15.51 13.38
N GLY A 633 -2.68 15.59 14.07
CA GLY A 633 -2.95 14.75 15.22
C GLY A 633 -4.41 14.31 15.29
N LYS A 634 -4.64 13.21 16.00
CA LYS A 634 -5.97 12.67 16.26
C LYS A 634 -6.05 12.15 17.70
N ALA A 635 -7.22 12.25 18.30
CA ALA A 635 -7.48 11.74 19.64
C ALA A 635 -8.97 11.48 19.84
N THR A 636 -9.34 10.76 20.89
CA THR A 636 -10.73 10.73 21.34
C THR A 636 -11.13 12.10 21.91
N ALA A 637 -12.41 12.43 21.88
CA ALA A 637 -12.93 13.75 22.28
C ALA A 637 -12.53 14.15 23.71
N ASP A 638 -12.48 13.19 24.63
CA ASP A 638 -12.06 13.41 26.02
C ASP A 638 -10.55 13.72 26.16
N LYS A 639 -9.73 13.35 25.16
CA LYS A 639 -8.29 13.61 25.10
C LYS A 639 -7.91 14.79 24.21
N ALA A 640 -8.88 15.52 23.64
CA ALA A 640 -8.62 16.67 22.75
C ALA A 640 -7.71 17.74 23.38
N GLY A 641 -7.83 17.97 24.69
CA GLY A 641 -6.96 18.89 25.44
C GLY A 641 -5.51 18.45 25.46
N HIS A 642 -5.26 17.16 25.70
CA HIS A 642 -3.90 16.61 25.68
C HIS A 642 -3.28 16.66 24.28
N LEU A 643 -4.06 16.40 23.22
CA LEU A 643 -3.60 16.57 21.86
C LEU A 643 -3.14 18.02 21.59
N ALA A 644 -3.94 19.03 21.96
CA ALA A 644 -3.58 20.43 21.78
C ALA A 644 -2.31 20.81 22.58
N GLU A 645 -2.19 20.34 23.84
CA GLU A 645 -1.02 20.55 24.68
C GLU A 645 0.26 19.94 24.07
N LEU A 646 0.18 18.69 23.59
CA LEU A 646 1.32 18.01 22.95
C LEU A 646 1.71 18.65 21.62
N MET A 647 0.73 19.08 20.79
CA MET A 647 1.01 19.85 19.57
C MET A 647 1.74 21.16 19.88
N GLN A 648 1.34 21.87 20.94
CA GLN A 648 2.05 23.07 21.40
C GLN A 648 3.47 22.72 21.86
N GLU A 649 3.63 21.69 22.69
CA GLU A 649 4.90 21.31 23.26
C GLU A 649 5.96 20.97 22.19
N ILE A 650 5.62 20.12 21.21
CA ILE A 650 6.56 19.78 20.14
C ILE A 650 6.98 20.96 19.26
N LEU A 651 6.13 22.00 19.19
CA LEU A 651 6.41 23.23 18.43
C LEU A 651 7.15 24.31 19.22
N THR A 652 6.98 24.36 20.55
CA THR A 652 7.57 25.45 21.38
C THR A 652 8.75 24.97 22.22
N ASP A 653 8.78 23.71 22.59
CA ASP A 653 9.71 23.15 23.56
C ASP A 653 10.61 22.04 22.97
N ALA A 654 10.61 21.84 21.64
CA ALA A 654 11.45 20.81 20.98
C ALA A 654 12.92 20.93 21.44
N ASP A 655 13.51 19.81 21.84
CA ASP A 655 14.92 19.72 22.13
C ASP A 655 15.66 19.06 20.95
N LEU A 656 16.31 19.87 20.15
CA LEU A 656 17.04 19.44 18.95
C LEU A 656 18.52 19.13 19.22
N ASP A 657 18.99 19.29 20.47
CA ASP A 657 20.41 19.09 20.82
C ASP A 657 20.69 17.66 21.30
N HIS A 658 20.26 16.67 20.50
CA HIS A 658 20.50 15.24 20.77
C HIS A 658 21.25 14.59 19.60
N ALA A 659 22.58 14.76 19.56
CA ALA A 659 23.43 14.27 18.46
C ALA A 659 23.28 12.76 18.22
N GLU A 660 23.23 11.96 19.28
CA GLU A 660 23.13 10.49 19.18
C GLU A 660 21.78 10.08 18.57
N ARG A 661 20.68 10.63 19.10
CA ARG A 661 19.34 10.31 18.58
C ARG A 661 19.19 10.79 17.12
N PHE A 662 19.64 12.01 16.81
CA PHE A 662 19.57 12.51 15.43
C PHE A 662 20.46 11.70 14.47
N THR A 663 21.58 11.19 14.95
CA THR A 663 22.42 10.26 14.15
C THR A 663 21.66 8.98 13.83
N GLN A 664 20.97 8.38 14.81
CA GLN A 664 20.13 7.21 14.57
C GLN A 664 19.03 7.50 13.53
N MET A 665 18.31 8.63 13.67
CA MET A 665 17.27 9.05 12.73
C MET A 665 17.80 9.22 11.29
N VAL A 666 19.00 9.76 11.13
CA VAL A 666 19.65 9.91 9.81
C VAL A 666 20.00 8.53 9.22
N MET A 667 20.48 7.59 10.03
CA MET A 667 20.81 6.24 9.57
C MET A 667 19.55 5.45 9.21
N GLU A 668 18.50 5.50 10.04
CA GLU A 668 17.17 4.92 9.76
C GLU A 668 16.59 5.48 8.46
N GLU A 669 16.65 6.80 8.27
CA GLU A 669 16.12 7.47 7.08
C GLU A 669 16.91 7.08 5.82
N ARG A 670 18.24 7.00 5.92
CA ARG A 670 19.07 6.51 4.82
C ARG A 670 18.70 5.07 4.44
N ALA A 671 18.63 4.18 5.41
CA ALA A 671 18.28 2.78 5.19
C ALA A 671 16.88 2.66 4.54
N ARG A 672 15.89 3.38 5.06
CA ARG A 672 14.52 3.42 4.51
C ARG A 672 14.49 3.91 3.06
N LEU A 673 15.21 4.97 2.74
CA LEU A 673 15.28 5.52 1.37
C LEU A 673 15.94 4.51 0.41
N GLU A 674 17.08 3.94 0.78
CA GLU A 674 17.83 3.00 -0.06
C GLU A 674 17.00 1.73 -0.33
N GLN A 675 16.29 1.21 0.67
CA GLN A 675 15.40 0.06 0.52
C GLN A 675 14.17 0.35 -0.35
N SER A 676 13.63 1.57 -0.31
CA SER A 676 12.46 1.96 -1.08
C SER A 676 12.73 2.15 -2.58
N ILE A 677 13.99 2.25 -2.99
CA ILE A 677 14.34 2.56 -4.40
C ILE A 677 13.77 1.52 -5.35
N VAL A 678 14.01 0.24 -5.12
CA VAL A 678 13.54 -0.81 -6.02
C VAL A 678 12.04 -1.05 -5.89
N PRO A 679 11.44 -1.24 -4.70
CA PRO A 679 9.99 -1.41 -4.57
C PRO A 679 9.17 -0.23 -5.09
N SER A 680 9.68 1.00 -4.96
CA SER A 680 8.96 2.24 -5.30
C SER A 680 9.61 3.05 -6.42
N GLY A 681 10.37 2.41 -7.31
CA GLY A 681 11.17 3.08 -8.34
C GLY A 681 10.36 4.01 -9.25
N HIS A 682 9.12 3.67 -9.59
CA HIS A 682 8.21 4.54 -10.36
C HIS A 682 7.89 5.85 -9.62
N THR A 683 7.75 5.82 -8.30
CA THR A 683 7.53 7.02 -7.49
C THR A 683 8.75 7.92 -7.51
N LEU A 684 9.94 7.34 -7.35
CA LEU A 684 11.20 8.07 -7.40
C LEU A 684 11.42 8.74 -8.77
N VAL A 685 11.17 8.01 -9.86
CA VAL A 685 11.23 8.54 -11.23
C VAL A 685 10.18 9.65 -11.42
N GLY A 686 8.96 9.46 -10.93
CA GLY A 686 7.89 10.46 -11.00
C GLY A 686 8.23 11.75 -10.25
N THR A 687 8.79 11.63 -9.03
CA THR A 687 9.23 12.77 -8.22
C THR A 687 10.38 13.53 -8.90
N ARG A 688 11.34 12.77 -9.45
CA ARG A 688 12.47 13.34 -10.21
C ARG A 688 12.03 14.17 -11.40
N LEU A 689 11.11 13.63 -12.21
CA LEU A 689 10.52 14.35 -13.35
C LEU A 689 9.67 15.54 -12.88
N GLY A 690 8.87 15.35 -11.81
CA GLY A 690 8.05 16.41 -11.22
C GLY A 690 8.85 17.62 -10.78
N GLY A 691 10.07 17.41 -10.25
CA GLY A 691 11.00 18.46 -9.84
C GLY A 691 11.42 19.41 -10.98
N ALA A 692 11.37 18.94 -12.23
CA ALA A 692 11.65 19.75 -13.41
C ALA A 692 10.41 20.51 -13.93
N LEU A 693 9.20 20.08 -13.55
CA LEU A 693 7.96 20.51 -14.18
C LEU A 693 7.18 21.56 -13.37
N SER A 694 7.42 21.67 -12.06
CA SER A 694 6.70 22.65 -11.21
C SER A 694 7.46 23.05 -9.96
N ALA A 695 7.12 24.21 -9.39
CA ALA A 695 7.71 24.67 -8.14
C ALA A 695 7.40 23.71 -6.97
N ALA A 696 6.15 23.23 -6.84
CA ALA A 696 5.79 22.23 -5.83
C ALA A 696 6.55 20.92 -6.03
N GLY A 697 6.77 20.49 -7.28
CA GLY A 697 7.60 19.35 -7.61
C GLY A 697 9.07 19.53 -7.21
N ALA A 698 9.62 20.74 -7.32
CA ALA A 698 10.99 21.03 -6.88
C ALA A 698 11.13 20.90 -5.35
N TYR A 699 10.16 21.34 -4.59
CA TYR A 699 10.10 21.08 -3.13
C TYR A 699 10.05 19.57 -2.85
N ALA A 700 9.19 18.84 -3.54
CA ALA A 700 9.05 17.39 -3.35
C ALA A 700 10.34 16.63 -3.69
N GLU A 701 11.05 17.01 -4.76
CA GLU A 701 12.32 16.42 -5.16
C GLU A 701 13.41 16.66 -4.11
N LEU A 702 13.48 17.87 -3.54
CA LEU A 702 14.45 18.21 -2.49
C LEU A 702 14.15 17.55 -1.15
N CYS A 703 12.91 17.17 -0.89
CA CYS A 703 12.47 16.60 0.40
C CYS A 703 12.13 15.10 0.33
N GLY A 704 12.21 14.46 -0.82
CA GLY A 704 11.83 13.04 -0.94
C GLY A 704 12.26 12.34 -2.24
N GLY A 705 12.98 13.03 -3.15
CA GLY A 705 13.46 12.47 -4.40
C GLY A 705 14.92 12.05 -4.36
N VAL A 706 15.51 11.95 -5.56
CA VAL A 706 16.95 11.61 -5.73
C VAL A 706 17.87 12.62 -5.05
N SER A 707 17.53 13.90 -5.13
CA SER A 707 18.30 14.97 -4.48
C SER A 707 18.27 14.83 -2.95
N TYR A 708 17.16 14.40 -2.39
CA TYR A 708 17.03 14.13 -0.96
C TYR A 708 17.87 12.92 -0.52
N LEU A 709 17.84 11.83 -1.28
CA LEU A 709 18.67 10.66 -1.02
C LEU A 709 20.17 11.02 -0.96
N GLU A 710 20.64 11.81 -1.94
CA GLU A 710 22.03 12.29 -1.96
C GLU A 710 22.35 13.17 -0.76
N TYR A 711 21.42 14.05 -0.38
CA TYR A 711 21.57 14.88 0.81
C TYR A 711 21.66 14.05 2.09
N VAL A 712 20.79 13.05 2.30
CA VAL A 712 20.80 12.20 3.50
C VAL A 712 22.11 11.40 3.59
N ARG A 713 22.63 10.93 2.45
CA ARG A 713 23.97 10.28 2.42
C ARG A 713 25.09 11.22 2.86
N ALA A 714 25.10 12.44 2.36
CA ALA A 714 26.06 13.44 2.81
C ALA A 714 25.87 13.80 4.29
N LEU A 715 24.61 13.87 4.73
CA LEU A 715 24.24 14.18 6.11
C LEU A 715 24.72 13.10 7.08
N SER A 716 24.74 11.83 6.69
CA SER A 716 25.23 10.72 7.52
C SER A 716 26.72 10.88 7.94
N SER A 717 27.49 11.55 7.11
CA SER A 717 28.86 11.93 7.45
C SER A 717 28.93 13.25 8.25
N ARG A 718 28.09 14.23 7.87
CA ARG A 718 28.07 15.55 8.51
C ARG A 718 27.62 15.46 9.96
N VAL A 719 26.61 14.63 10.29
CA VAL A 719 26.12 14.49 11.67
C VAL A 719 27.21 14.05 12.65
N LYS A 720 28.16 13.23 12.18
CA LYS A 720 29.31 12.76 12.98
C LYS A 720 30.46 13.78 13.08
N ASN A 721 30.63 14.58 12.03
CA ASN A 721 31.82 15.43 11.88
C ASN A 721 31.58 16.92 12.18
N ASP A 722 30.33 17.39 12.05
CA ASP A 722 29.96 18.82 12.23
C ASP A 722 28.61 18.98 12.93
N TRP A 723 28.46 18.36 14.10
CA TRP A 723 27.22 18.52 14.89
C TRP A 723 26.91 19.98 15.24
N PRO A 724 27.85 20.82 15.67
CA PRO A 724 27.54 22.22 16.00
C PRO A 724 26.96 23.01 14.81
N GLY A 725 27.48 22.79 13.59
CA GLY A 725 26.97 23.45 12.39
C GLY A 725 25.60 22.94 12.01
N LEU A 726 25.38 21.62 12.11
CA LEU A 726 24.07 21.01 11.84
C LEU A 726 23.01 21.47 12.85
N LEU A 727 23.37 21.53 14.14
CA LEU A 727 22.47 22.02 15.18
C LEU A 727 22.08 23.48 14.97
N ALA A 728 23.01 24.30 14.48
CA ALA A 728 22.71 25.70 14.14
C ALA A 728 21.69 25.78 12.98
N ASP A 729 21.81 24.90 11.96
CA ASP A 729 20.84 24.79 10.87
C ASP A 729 19.48 24.30 11.37
N LEU A 730 19.44 23.28 12.24
CA LEU A 730 18.19 22.78 12.85
C LEU A 730 17.49 23.86 13.67
N ARG A 731 18.22 24.61 14.51
CA ARG A 731 17.66 25.70 15.29
C ARG A 731 17.16 26.84 14.41
N ARG A 732 17.89 27.17 13.35
CA ARG A 732 17.46 28.16 12.36
C ARG A 732 16.19 27.69 11.65
N LEU A 733 16.14 26.44 11.21
CA LEU A 733 14.96 25.85 10.56
C LEU A 733 13.76 25.85 11.50
N HIS A 734 13.95 25.48 12.77
CA HIS A 734 12.90 25.50 13.79
C HIS A 734 12.31 26.91 13.97
N SER A 735 13.15 27.95 14.07
CA SER A 735 12.71 29.33 14.22
C SER A 735 11.89 29.83 13.03
N LEU A 736 12.09 29.28 11.83
CA LEU A 736 11.38 29.62 10.61
C LEU A 736 10.12 28.76 10.41
N ALA A 737 10.19 27.46 10.68
CA ALA A 737 9.14 26.50 10.35
C ALA A 737 8.08 26.35 11.46
N ALA A 738 8.46 26.45 12.75
CA ALA A 738 7.56 26.29 13.89
C ALA A 738 6.98 27.62 14.42
N SER A 739 6.94 28.68 13.61
CA SER A 739 6.48 30.02 14.00
C SER A 739 5.40 30.54 13.07
N LEU A 740 4.47 31.32 13.61
CA LEU A 740 3.45 32.03 12.83
C LEU A 740 4.04 33.33 12.23
N PRO A 741 3.72 33.71 10.98
CA PRO A 741 4.11 34.98 10.42
C PRO A 741 3.41 36.15 11.12
N GLU A 742 4.11 37.27 11.44
CA GLU A 742 3.51 38.48 12.07
C GLU A 742 2.54 39.21 11.15
N THR A 743 2.68 39.06 9.85
CA THR A 743 1.79 39.71 8.87
C THR A 743 1.33 38.73 7.81
N ALA A 744 0.08 38.83 7.39
CA ALA A 744 -0.46 37.99 6.31
C ALA A 744 0.05 38.45 4.93
N GLY A 745 1.36 38.31 4.70
CA GLY A 745 2.02 38.70 3.45
C GLY A 745 2.91 37.55 2.96
N GLY A 746 2.45 36.74 2.05
CA GLY A 746 3.19 35.62 1.52
C GLY A 746 2.27 34.69 0.73
N SER A 747 2.74 33.54 0.28
CA SER A 747 1.97 32.56 -0.50
C SER A 747 0.89 31.83 0.31
N GLY A 748 0.94 31.85 1.65
CA GLY A 748 -0.07 31.21 2.50
C GLY A 748 -0.20 31.83 3.89
N ARG A 749 -1.42 31.82 4.45
CA ARG A 749 -1.66 32.03 5.89
C ARG A 749 -1.52 30.67 6.60
N ALA A 750 -1.13 30.70 7.88
CA ALA A 750 -1.28 29.53 8.72
C ALA A 750 -2.75 29.12 8.79
N ALA A 751 -3.01 27.82 8.85
CA ALA A 751 -4.38 27.30 8.93
C ALA A 751 -4.47 26.22 10.01
N LEU A 752 -5.58 26.22 10.74
CA LEU A 752 -5.99 25.17 11.68
C LEU A 752 -7.26 24.52 11.14
N SER A 753 -7.21 23.23 10.89
CA SER A 753 -8.35 22.42 10.46
C SER A 753 -8.74 21.45 11.56
N LEU A 754 -10.02 21.43 11.94
CA LEU A 754 -10.58 20.49 12.90
C LEU A 754 -11.73 19.72 12.25
N THR A 755 -11.73 18.40 12.39
CA THR A 755 -12.78 17.50 11.88
C THR A 755 -13.30 16.66 13.04
N ALA A 756 -14.56 16.79 13.36
CA ALA A 756 -15.29 16.01 14.36
C ALA A 756 -16.80 16.31 14.28
N ASP A 757 -17.60 15.62 15.09
CA ASP A 757 -18.98 16.00 15.36
C ASP A 757 -19.07 17.42 15.91
N ASN A 758 -20.15 18.12 15.59
CA ASN A 758 -20.32 19.53 15.95
C ASN A 758 -20.16 19.80 17.45
N ALA A 759 -20.69 18.94 18.32
CA ALA A 759 -20.54 19.08 19.78
C ALA A 759 -19.07 18.95 20.24
N VAL A 760 -18.30 18.07 19.61
CA VAL A 760 -16.87 17.90 19.87
C VAL A 760 -16.09 19.11 19.34
N LEU A 761 -16.44 19.63 18.15
CA LEU A 761 -15.83 20.83 17.57
C LEU A 761 -16.01 22.06 18.49
N ASP A 762 -17.23 22.29 19.00
CA ASP A 762 -17.52 23.43 19.90
C ASP A 762 -16.72 23.33 21.20
N ALA A 763 -16.54 22.13 21.76
CA ALA A 763 -15.77 21.91 22.97
C ALA A 763 -14.25 22.03 22.75
N ALA A 764 -13.75 21.53 21.61
CA ALA A 764 -12.33 21.46 21.34
C ALA A 764 -11.74 22.77 20.79
N LEU A 765 -12.51 23.54 20.02
CA LEU A 765 -12.04 24.76 19.35
C LEU A 765 -11.31 25.74 20.28
N PRO A 766 -11.78 26.06 21.50
CA PRO A 766 -11.07 26.96 22.42
C PRO A 766 -9.69 26.42 22.84
N LEU A 767 -9.54 25.09 22.96
CA LEU A 767 -8.28 24.45 23.33
C LEU A 767 -7.23 24.66 22.24
N PHE A 768 -7.60 24.40 20.98
CA PHE A 768 -6.71 24.59 19.84
C PHE A 768 -6.45 26.06 19.51
N GLN A 769 -7.39 26.97 19.79
CA GLN A 769 -7.12 28.41 19.70
C GLN A 769 -6.08 28.84 20.73
N THR A 770 -6.18 28.36 21.97
CA THR A 770 -5.19 28.66 23.02
C THR A 770 -3.80 28.15 22.60
N MET A 771 -3.74 26.96 21.99
CA MET A 771 -2.50 26.39 21.44
C MET A 771 -1.92 27.31 20.34
N THR A 772 -2.72 27.72 19.35
CA THR A 772 -2.23 28.58 18.27
C THR A 772 -1.80 29.98 18.76
N ASP A 773 -2.47 30.53 19.77
CA ASP A 773 -2.12 31.81 20.36
C ASP A 773 -0.78 31.80 21.10
N ALA A 774 -0.41 30.64 21.64
CA ALA A 774 0.87 30.39 22.33
C ALA A 774 2.08 30.19 21.39
N LEU A 775 1.85 29.96 20.08
CA LEU A 775 2.94 29.76 19.14
C LEU A 775 3.81 31.02 18.95
N PRO A 776 5.13 30.86 18.77
CA PRO A 776 6.01 31.98 18.53
C PRO A 776 5.66 32.68 17.21
N ARG A 777 5.97 33.98 17.17
CA ARG A 777 5.79 34.84 15.99
C ARG A 777 7.15 35.11 15.35
N ARG A 778 7.16 35.20 14.01
CA ARG A 778 8.34 35.58 13.26
C ARG A 778 8.08 36.85 12.44
N THR A 779 9.03 37.74 12.37
CA THR A 779 9.07 38.82 11.40
C THR A 779 9.38 38.25 10.02
N ASP A 780 8.52 38.51 9.06
CA ASP A 780 8.61 37.89 7.72
C ASP A 780 9.83 38.36 6.93
N GLY A 781 10.57 37.33 6.43
CA GLY A 781 11.36 37.40 5.22
C GLY A 781 10.86 36.32 4.27
N SER A 782 10.33 36.68 3.09
CA SER A 782 10.10 35.68 2.05
C SER A 782 11.46 35.25 1.49
N ALA A 783 11.75 33.94 1.58
CA ALA A 783 12.86 33.34 0.87
C ALA A 783 12.46 33.06 -0.60
N ALA A 784 13.40 33.13 -1.52
CA ALA A 784 13.16 32.62 -2.86
C ALA A 784 12.91 31.11 -2.80
N GLY A 785 11.80 30.65 -3.39
CA GLY A 785 11.53 29.22 -3.51
C GLY A 785 12.65 28.48 -4.27
N PRO A 786 12.70 27.14 -4.20
CA PRO A 786 13.74 26.38 -4.87
C PRO A 786 13.66 26.56 -6.39
N ALA A 787 14.83 26.53 -7.03
CA ALA A 787 14.90 26.42 -8.47
C ALA A 787 14.38 25.05 -8.92
N LEU A 788 13.81 24.99 -10.15
CA LEU A 788 13.39 23.72 -10.72
C LEU A 788 14.61 22.79 -10.90
N VAL A 789 14.46 21.52 -10.51
CA VAL A 789 15.50 20.51 -10.65
C VAL A 789 15.44 19.92 -12.05
N ARG A 790 16.29 20.36 -12.95
CA ARG A 790 16.28 19.99 -14.39
C ARG A 790 17.55 19.22 -14.79
N PRO A 791 17.64 17.92 -14.46
CA PRO A 791 18.83 17.12 -14.77
C PRO A 791 18.95 16.78 -16.27
N GLY A 792 17.90 16.96 -17.08
CA GLY A 792 17.79 16.45 -18.43
C GLY A 792 17.39 14.98 -18.46
N ALA A 793 17.71 14.28 -19.55
CA ALA A 793 17.45 12.85 -19.68
C ALA A 793 18.45 12.06 -18.81
N GLU A 794 17.95 11.17 -17.96
CA GLU A 794 18.77 10.41 -16.98
C GLU A 794 18.48 8.91 -17.00
N GLY A 795 19.56 8.11 -16.82
CA GLY A 795 19.51 6.71 -16.42
C GLY A 795 20.00 6.59 -14.96
N LEU A 796 19.11 6.17 -14.06
CA LEU A 796 19.36 5.96 -12.65
C LEU A 796 19.64 4.47 -12.44
N ILE A 797 20.89 4.10 -12.13
CA ILE A 797 21.31 2.71 -12.16
C ILE A 797 21.29 2.11 -10.75
N VAL A 798 20.59 0.99 -10.65
CA VAL A 798 20.43 0.18 -9.43
C VAL A 798 20.54 -1.31 -9.79
N PRO A 799 20.88 -2.20 -8.85
CA PRO A 799 20.97 -3.64 -9.10
C PRO A 799 19.57 -4.29 -9.14
N ALA A 800 18.80 -3.98 -10.17
CA ALA A 800 17.47 -4.54 -10.37
C ALA A 800 17.37 -5.30 -11.70
N GLN A 801 16.54 -6.35 -11.73
CA GLN A 801 16.22 -7.12 -12.94
C GLN A 801 15.04 -6.52 -13.74
N VAL A 802 14.45 -5.46 -13.23
CA VAL A 802 13.32 -4.76 -13.81
C VAL A 802 13.62 -3.27 -13.88
N ASN A 803 12.90 -2.56 -14.74
CA ASN A 803 13.07 -1.14 -14.93
C ASN A 803 11.80 -0.36 -14.51
N TYR A 804 11.98 0.95 -14.34
CA TYR A 804 10.92 1.93 -14.08
C TYR A 804 11.15 3.07 -15.06
N VAL A 805 10.28 3.19 -16.06
CA VAL A 805 10.48 4.12 -17.17
C VAL A 805 9.53 5.29 -17.04
N GLY A 806 10.04 6.50 -17.06
CA GLY A 806 9.26 7.72 -17.00
C GLY A 806 9.48 8.65 -18.19
N LEU A 807 8.42 9.37 -18.58
CA LEU A 807 8.48 10.45 -19.57
C LEU A 807 7.62 11.61 -19.08
N GLY A 808 8.24 12.77 -18.80
CA GLY A 808 7.59 13.93 -18.18
C GLY A 808 7.59 15.18 -19.02
N GLY A 809 6.45 15.86 -19.09
CA GLY A 809 6.27 17.14 -19.76
C GLY A 809 5.19 18.00 -19.10
N ASN A 810 4.94 19.20 -19.63
CA ASN A 810 3.96 20.13 -19.05
C ASN A 810 2.96 20.63 -20.11
N LEU A 811 1.68 20.35 -19.86
CA LEU A 811 0.57 20.77 -20.74
C LEU A 811 0.41 22.28 -20.80
N ARG A 812 0.63 23.00 -19.70
CA ARG A 812 0.48 24.47 -19.68
C ARG A 812 1.51 25.19 -20.55
N ASP A 813 2.71 24.62 -20.68
CA ASP A 813 3.77 25.19 -21.52
C ASP A 813 3.40 25.14 -23.01
N THR A 814 2.45 24.27 -23.40
CA THR A 814 1.92 24.20 -24.76
C THR A 814 0.80 25.22 -25.03
N GLY A 815 0.31 25.89 -23.98
CA GLY A 815 -0.85 26.78 -24.05
C GLY A 815 -2.19 26.06 -23.80
N TYR A 816 -2.17 24.78 -23.40
CA TYR A 816 -3.41 24.05 -23.08
C TYR A 816 -4.10 24.64 -21.84
N VAL A 817 -5.40 24.91 -22.00
CA VAL A 817 -6.28 25.29 -20.90
C VAL A 817 -7.03 24.03 -20.44
N PHE A 818 -6.91 23.70 -19.16
CA PHE A 818 -7.48 22.47 -18.63
C PHE A 818 -9.01 22.43 -18.83
N HIS A 819 -9.48 21.36 -19.44
CA HIS A 819 -10.89 21.01 -19.63
C HIS A 819 -11.16 19.64 -18.98
N GLY A 820 -12.35 19.44 -18.38
CA GLY A 820 -12.68 18.23 -17.63
C GLY A 820 -12.60 16.95 -18.46
N SER A 821 -12.81 17.02 -19.78
CA SER A 821 -12.64 15.88 -20.69
C SER A 821 -11.22 15.28 -20.65
N ALA A 822 -10.20 16.09 -20.29
CA ALA A 822 -8.83 15.57 -20.16
C ALA A 822 -8.72 14.44 -19.12
N LEU A 823 -9.54 14.46 -18.07
CA LEU A 823 -9.58 13.38 -17.09
C LEU A 823 -10.02 12.05 -17.72
N VAL A 824 -11.04 12.12 -18.58
CA VAL A 824 -11.57 10.96 -19.33
C VAL A 824 -10.55 10.45 -20.32
N VAL A 825 -9.94 11.34 -21.10
CA VAL A 825 -8.94 11.01 -22.13
C VAL A 825 -7.69 10.37 -21.50
N LEU A 826 -7.14 10.96 -20.45
CA LEU A 826 -5.93 10.45 -19.79
C LEU A 826 -6.20 9.11 -19.08
N ARG A 827 -7.38 8.93 -18.50
CA ARG A 827 -7.78 7.66 -17.94
C ARG A 827 -7.93 6.57 -19.00
N HIS A 828 -8.55 6.90 -20.16
CA HIS A 828 -8.65 5.99 -21.29
C HIS A 828 -7.25 5.57 -21.79
N LEU A 829 -6.32 6.50 -21.91
CA LEU A 829 -4.93 6.17 -22.26
C LEU A 829 -4.30 5.22 -21.25
N ARG A 830 -4.49 5.46 -19.96
CA ARG A 830 -3.93 4.62 -18.88
C ARG A 830 -4.50 3.21 -18.90
N MET A 831 -5.84 3.09 -18.92
CA MET A 831 -6.56 1.83 -18.75
C MET A 831 -6.78 1.03 -20.04
N GLY A 832 -6.52 1.63 -21.21
CA GLY A 832 -6.58 0.98 -22.51
C GLY A 832 -5.19 0.94 -23.15
N TYR A 833 -4.77 2.04 -23.78
CA TYR A 833 -3.55 2.08 -24.59
C TYR A 833 -2.28 1.64 -23.87
N LEU A 834 -2.01 2.18 -22.67
CA LEU A 834 -0.83 1.79 -21.91
C LEU A 834 -0.97 0.40 -21.31
N TRP A 835 -2.15 0.05 -20.82
CA TRP A 835 -2.41 -1.28 -20.29
C TRP A 835 -2.11 -2.35 -21.35
N ASP A 836 -2.65 -2.21 -22.54
CA ASP A 836 -2.48 -3.19 -23.62
C ASP A 836 -1.03 -3.27 -24.11
N ARG A 837 -0.36 -2.12 -24.28
CA ARG A 837 0.95 -2.07 -24.93
C ARG A 837 2.13 -2.19 -23.99
N VAL A 838 2.04 -1.62 -22.77
CA VAL A 838 3.13 -1.65 -21.79
C VAL A 838 3.01 -2.88 -20.89
N ARG A 839 1.80 -3.19 -20.39
CA ARG A 839 1.59 -4.34 -19.52
C ARG A 839 1.41 -5.63 -20.31
N VAL A 840 0.31 -5.78 -21.04
CA VAL A 840 -0.06 -7.06 -21.68
C VAL A 840 0.98 -7.47 -22.74
N GLN A 841 1.30 -6.58 -23.70
CA GLN A 841 2.24 -6.90 -24.77
C GLN A 841 3.71 -6.66 -24.37
N GLY A 842 3.96 -5.70 -23.49
CA GLY A 842 5.30 -5.35 -23.02
C GLY A 842 5.80 -6.16 -21.85
N GLY A 843 4.90 -6.74 -21.04
CA GLY A 843 5.25 -7.56 -19.88
C GLY A 843 5.57 -6.75 -18.62
N ALA A 844 5.31 -5.44 -18.58
CA ALA A 844 5.41 -4.65 -17.37
C ALA A 844 4.28 -5.01 -16.40
N TYR A 845 4.55 -4.94 -15.09
CA TYR A 845 3.51 -5.18 -14.09
C TYR A 845 2.45 -4.07 -14.04
N GLY A 846 2.84 -2.82 -14.30
CA GLY A 846 1.90 -1.71 -14.33
C GLY A 846 2.35 -0.53 -15.20
N SER A 847 1.39 0.32 -15.55
CA SER A 847 1.61 1.57 -16.25
C SER A 847 0.69 2.66 -15.73
N PHE A 848 1.19 3.89 -15.65
CA PHE A 848 0.49 5.00 -15.03
C PHE A 848 0.61 6.27 -15.86
N ILE A 849 -0.38 7.15 -15.72
CA ILE A 849 -0.30 8.55 -16.14
C ILE A 849 -0.63 9.40 -14.93
N SER A 850 0.31 10.23 -14.50
CA SER A 850 0.10 11.23 -13.47
C SER A 850 -0.09 12.59 -14.13
N HIS A 851 -1.15 13.29 -13.78
CA HIS A 851 -1.43 14.65 -14.23
C HIS A 851 -1.87 15.53 -13.07
N ASN A 852 -1.27 16.70 -12.99
CA ASN A 852 -1.69 17.72 -12.03
C ASN A 852 -2.26 18.93 -12.77
N ARG A 853 -3.56 19.15 -12.65
CA ARG A 853 -4.27 20.24 -13.33
C ARG A 853 -3.83 21.64 -12.93
N ALA A 854 -3.31 21.81 -11.69
CA ALA A 854 -2.86 23.11 -11.21
C ALA A 854 -1.51 23.50 -11.80
N THR A 855 -0.59 22.55 -11.95
CA THR A 855 0.75 22.76 -12.53
C THR A 855 0.79 22.51 -14.03
N GLY A 856 -0.11 21.68 -14.56
CA GLY A 856 -0.08 21.16 -15.93
C GLY A 856 0.92 20.04 -16.14
N SER A 857 1.60 19.58 -15.08
CA SER A 857 2.55 18.47 -15.20
C SER A 857 1.85 17.19 -15.64
N LEU A 858 2.45 16.48 -16.59
CA LEU A 858 2.00 15.20 -17.13
C LEU A 858 3.19 14.25 -17.17
N VAL A 859 3.07 13.10 -16.51
CA VAL A 859 4.14 12.11 -16.41
C VAL A 859 3.58 10.74 -16.72
N PHE A 860 4.16 10.06 -17.71
CA PHE A 860 3.95 8.66 -18.00
C PHE A 860 4.95 7.83 -17.21
N LEU A 861 4.54 6.70 -16.63
CA LEU A 861 5.37 5.84 -15.79
C LEU A 861 5.07 4.38 -16.07
N SER A 862 6.10 3.51 -15.97
CA SER A 862 5.94 2.06 -15.88
C SER A 862 6.49 1.52 -14.55
N TYR A 863 6.04 0.32 -14.19
CA TYR A 863 6.38 -0.34 -12.95
C TYR A 863 6.77 -1.79 -13.21
N ARG A 864 7.97 -2.19 -12.72
CA ARG A 864 8.56 -3.51 -12.97
C ARG A 864 8.51 -3.89 -14.46
N ASP A 865 9.10 -3.05 -15.27
CA ASP A 865 9.07 -3.12 -16.74
C ASP A 865 10.32 -3.85 -17.26
N PRO A 866 10.18 -4.90 -18.08
CA PRO A 866 11.32 -5.55 -18.70
C PRO A 866 11.92 -4.74 -19.86
N ASN A 867 11.28 -3.62 -20.29
CA ASN A 867 11.71 -2.83 -21.44
C ASN A 867 11.98 -1.37 -21.03
N VAL A 868 12.87 -0.69 -21.72
CA VAL A 868 13.09 0.76 -21.61
C VAL A 868 12.74 1.47 -22.90
N GLU A 869 13.40 1.15 -23.99
CA GLU A 869 13.25 1.82 -25.28
C GLU A 869 11.85 1.63 -25.88
N ARG A 870 11.37 0.39 -25.90
CA ARG A 870 10.02 0.05 -26.38
C ARG A 870 8.93 0.78 -25.60
N THR A 871 9.06 0.88 -24.29
CA THR A 871 8.09 1.59 -23.45
C THR A 871 8.06 3.08 -23.73
N LEU A 872 9.23 3.70 -23.97
CA LEU A 872 9.30 5.11 -24.40
C LEU A 872 8.69 5.33 -25.80
N GLU A 873 8.84 4.38 -26.72
CA GLU A 873 8.18 4.41 -28.02
C GLU A 873 6.66 4.38 -27.87
N VAL A 874 6.15 3.50 -27.00
CA VAL A 874 4.71 3.45 -26.69
C VAL A 874 4.23 4.79 -26.12
N TYR A 875 4.95 5.41 -25.19
CA TYR A 875 4.56 6.72 -24.67
C TYR A 875 4.49 7.78 -25.76
N ARG A 876 5.51 7.85 -26.63
CA ARG A 876 5.54 8.81 -27.74
C ARG A 876 4.43 8.58 -28.77
N GLY A 877 4.00 7.33 -28.93
CA GLY A 877 2.90 6.97 -29.85
C GLY A 877 1.49 7.30 -29.33
N ALA A 878 1.35 7.73 -28.06
CA ALA A 878 0.04 7.96 -27.44
C ALA A 878 -0.78 9.07 -28.13
N ALA A 879 -0.14 10.10 -28.66
CA ALA A 879 -0.81 11.17 -29.38
C ALA A 879 -1.36 10.71 -30.73
N ASP A 880 -0.57 9.94 -31.50
CA ASP A 880 -1.02 9.35 -32.77
C ASP A 880 -2.17 8.36 -32.55
N TYR A 881 -2.12 7.56 -31.47
CA TYR A 881 -3.22 6.69 -31.10
C TYR A 881 -4.50 7.49 -30.91
N LEU A 882 -4.48 8.56 -30.10
CA LEU A 882 -5.65 9.41 -29.86
C LEU A 882 -6.18 10.06 -31.15
N GLY A 883 -5.27 10.53 -32.02
CA GLY A 883 -5.64 11.18 -33.29
C GLY A 883 -6.35 10.24 -34.26
N ASN A 884 -6.07 8.94 -34.20
CA ASN A 884 -6.67 7.90 -35.03
C ASN A 884 -7.70 7.04 -34.32
N LEU A 885 -8.04 7.39 -33.08
CA LEU A 885 -8.92 6.60 -32.24
C LEU A 885 -10.34 6.52 -32.78
N THR A 886 -10.89 5.32 -32.83
CA THR A 886 -12.30 5.09 -33.14
C THR A 886 -12.98 4.43 -31.97
N MET A 887 -14.07 5.01 -31.49
CA MET A 887 -14.84 4.51 -30.34
C MET A 887 -16.33 4.59 -30.66
N THR A 888 -17.08 3.63 -30.15
CA THR A 888 -18.54 3.73 -30.12
C THR A 888 -18.99 4.70 -29.02
N GLU A 889 -20.23 5.14 -29.04
CA GLU A 889 -20.82 5.93 -27.93
C GLU A 889 -20.76 5.17 -26.61
N THR A 890 -20.90 3.84 -26.63
CA THR A 890 -20.78 2.98 -25.44
C THR A 890 -19.36 3.00 -24.88
N ASP A 891 -18.33 2.97 -25.73
CA ASP A 891 -16.93 3.01 -25.26
C ASP A 891 -16.59 4.37 -24.62
N VAL A 892 -17.09 5.46 -25.21
CA VAL A 892 -16.95 6.80 -24.60
C VAL A 892 -17.68 6.84 -23.25
N SER A 893 -18.89 6.30 -23.16
CA SER A 893 -19.66 6.23 -21.92
C SER A 893 -18.91 5.46 -20.83
N ARG A 894 -18.30 4.32 -21.16
CA ARG A 894 -17.46 3.54 -20.21
C ARG A 894 -16.27 4.36 -19.71
N ALA A 895 -15.59 5.08 -20.58
CA ALA A 895 -14.48 5.94 -20.18
C ALA A 895 -14.93 7.08 -19.24
N VAL A 896 -16.11 7.66 -19.50
CA VAL A 896 -16.73 8.68 -18.63
C VAL A 896 -17.08 8.10 -17.27
N VAL A 897 -17.74 6.94 -17.21
CA VAL A 897 -18.11 6.27 -15.94
C VAL A 897 -16.87 6.11 -15.07
N GLY A 898 -15.82 5.53 -15.61
CA GLY A 898 -14.61 5.32 -14.85
C GLY A 898 -13.93 6.61 -14.39
N ALA A 899 -13.92 7.68 -15.21
CA ALA A 899 -13.35 8.96 -14.81
C ALA A 899 -14.15 9.63 -13.67
N ILE A 900 -15.47 9.47 -13.67
CA ILE A 900 -16.32 9.92 -12.56
C ILE A 900 -16.06 9.08 -11.30
N GLY A 901 -15.80 7.78 -11.43
CA GLY A 901 -15.38 6.93 -10.31
C GLY A 901 -14.11 7.45 -9.62
N ASP A 902 -13.08 7.82 -10.39
CA ASP A 902 -11.85 8.42 -9.85
C ASP A 902 -12.13 9.78 -9.16
N MET A 903 -13.11 10.56 -9.63
CA MET A 903 -13.51 11.84 -9.01
C MET A 903 -14.29 11.64 -7.69
N ASP A 904 -15.06 10.58 -7.56
CA ASP A 904 -15.95 10.26 -6.44
C ASP A 904 -15.35 9.24 -5.47
N ALA A 905 -14.03 9.10 -5.44
CA ALA A 905 -13.34 8.14 -4.56
C ALA A 905 -13.86 8.22 -3.11
N TYR A 906 -14.12 7.07 -2.51
CA TYR A 906 -14.57 6.98 -1.13
C TYR A 906 -13.53 7.54 -0.15
N MET A 907 -14.01 8.23 0.88
CA MET A 907 -13.16 8.85 1.90
C MET A 907 -13.74 8.63 3.30
N LEU A 908 -12.89 8.32 4.25
CA LEU A 908 -13.21 8.31 5.68
C LEU A 908 -13.33 9.76 6.22
N PRO A 909 -13.98 9.99 7.38
CA PRO A 909 -14.23 11.34 7.90
C PRO A 909 -12.99 12.23 8.03
N GLY A 910 -11.88 11.72 8.57
CA GLY A 910 -10.61 12.44 8.64
C GLY A 910 -10.05 12.86 7.27
N ALA A 911 -10.19 12.00 6.26
CA ALA A 911 -9.79 12.29 4.89
C ALA A 911 -10.73 13.29 4.21
N LYS A 912 -12.05 13.25 4.51
CA LYS A 912 -13.02 14.27 4.04
C LYS A 912 -12.66 15.66 4.52
N GLY A 913 -12.35 15.81 5.83
CA GLY A 913 -11.91 17.08 6.40
C GLY A 913 -10.61 17.59 5.78
N ALA A 914 -9.59 16.74 5.68
CA ALA A 914 -8.32 17.08 5.02
C ALA A 914 -8.52 17.52 3.57
N THR A 915 -9.37 16.81 2.81
CA THR A 915 -9.70 17.16 1.42
C THR A 915 -10.41 18.51 1.34
N ALA A 916 -11.38 18.78 2.22
CA ALA A 916 -12.07 20.05 2.28
C ALA A 916 -11.11 21.22 2.58
N MET A 917 -10.21 21.04 3.54
CA MET A 917 -9.14 21.99 3.87
C MET A 917 -8.26 22.30 2.65
N TRP A 918 -7.71 21.27 1.99
CA TRP A 918 -6.84 21.49 0.83
C TRP A 918 -7.56 22.09 -0.36
N ARG A 919 -8.82 21.71 -0.64
CA ARG A 919 -9.65 22.37 -1.66
C ARG A 919 -9.78 23.87 -1.39
N ARG A 920 -10.05 24.23 -0.15
CA ARG A 920 -10.17 25.63 0.27
C ARG A 920 -8.87 26.40 0.06
N LEU A 921 -7.74 25.87 0.54
CA LEU A 921 -6.43 26.53 0.47
C LEU A 921 -5.88 26.63 -0.95
N CYS A 922 -6.09 25.60 -1.77
CA CYS A 922 -5.67 25.58 -3.18
C CYS A 922 -6.62 26.40 -4.10
N GLY A 923 -7.75 26.89 -3.60
CA GLY A 923 -8.73 27.60 -4.41
C GLY A 923 -9.56 26.70 -5.33
N ASP A 924 -9.72 25.41 -4.97
CA ASP A 924 -10.53 24.43 -5.71
C ASP A 924 -12.00 24.53 -5.26
N THR A 925 -12.70 25.57 -5.74
CA THR A 925 -14.08 25.85 -5.38
C THR A 925 -15.08 24.84 -5.91
N ASP A 926 -16.26 24.77 -5.28
CA ASP A 926 -17.35 23.91 -5.75
C ASP A 926 -17.78 24.26 -7.20
N ASP A 927 -17.73 25.53 -7.60
CA ASP A 927 -18.06 25.95 -8.96
C ASP A 927 -17.06 25.42 -10.00
N ILE A 928 -15.76 25.47 -9.67
CA ILE A 928 -14.70 24.90 -10.52
C ILE A 928 -14.91 23.41 -10.66
N ARG A 929 -15.19 22.73 -9.56
CA ARG A 929 -15.41 21.28 -9.53
C ARG A 929 -16.68 20.86 -10.26
N ALA A 930 -17.76 21.63 -10.13
CA ALA A 930 -19.03 21.39 -10.84
C ALA A 930 -18.82 21.54 -12.36
N ARG A 931 -18.10 22.58 -12.79
CA ARG A 931 -17.76 22.76 -14.21
C ARG A 931 -16.95 21.59 -14.75
N ILE A 932 -15.88 21.17 -14.04
CA ILE A 932 -15.02 20.06 -14.47
C ILE A 932 -15.82 18.77 -14.57
N ARG A 933 -16.73 18.52 -13.63
CA ARG A 933 -17.60 17.35 -13.66
C ARG A 933 -18.53 17.37 -14.87
N GLU A 934 -19.17 18.51 -15.15
CA GLU A 934 -20.04 18.63 -16.34
C GLU A 934 -19.26 18.45 -17.63
N GLU A 935 -18.05 19.02 -17.72
CA GLU A 935 -17.14 18.84 -18.87
C GLU A 935 -16.72 17.37 -19.03
N ALA A 936 -16.47 16.63 -17.93
CA ALA A 936 -16.16 15.21 -17.96
C ALA A 936 -17.38 14.36 -18.38
N LEU A 937 -18.57 14.65 -17.81
CA LEU A 937 -19.81 13.94 -18.16
C LEU A 937 -20.24 14.15 -19.61
N SER A 938 -19.93 15.30 -20.20
CA SER A 938 -20.27 15.65 -21.59
C SER A 938 -19.19 15.27 -22.62
N THR A 939 -18.16 14.54 -22.20
CA THR A 939 -17.07 14.13 -23.09
C THR A 939 -17.55 13.29 -24.26
N THR A 940 -17.03 13.58 -25.45
CA THR A 940 -17.32 12.90 -26.71
C THR A 940 -16.03 12.42 -27.37
N LEU A 941 -16.10 11.58 -28.38
CA LEU A 941 -14.92 11.16 -29.18
C LEU A 941 -14.17 12.36 -29.77
N LYS A 942 -14.86 13.45 -30.07
CA LYS A 942 -14.23 14.68 -30.58
C LYS A 942 -13.21 15.24 -29.58
N ASP A 943 -13.48 15.17 -28.29
CA ASP A 943 -12.58 15.67 -27.23
C ASP A 943 -11.26 14.86 -27.19
N PHE A 944 -11.30 13.57 -27.49
CA PHE A 944 -10.11 12.73 -27.60
C PHE A 944 -9.23 13.19 -28.78
N HIS A 945 -9.84 13.43 -29.94
CA HIS A 945 -9.13 13.91 -31.11
C HIS A 945 -8.57 15.33 -30.91
N GLU A 946 -9.32 16.21 -30.25
CA GLU A 946 -8.88 17.59 -29.99
C GLU A 946 -7.76 17.65 -28.91
N PHE A 947 -7.66 16.66 -28.02
CA PHE A 947 -6.57 16.56 -27.07
C PHE A 947 -5.26 16.05 -27.71
N ALA A 948 -5.32 15.23 -28.76
CA ALA A 948 -4.16 14.61 -29.41
C ALA A 948 -3.05 15.61 -29.80
N PRO A 949 -3.32 16.75 -30.49
CA PRO A 949 -2.27 17.70 -30.86
C PRO A 949 -1.61 18.41 -29.67
N TRP A 950 -2.33 18.55 -28.53
CA TRP A 950 -1.74 19.06 -27.29
C TRP A 950 -0.79 18.05 -26.68
N LEU A 951 -1.22 16.78 -26.62
CA LEU A 951 -0.39 15.69 -26.15
C LEU A 951 0.87 15.52 -27.01
N ALA A 952 0.76 15.60 -28.34
CA ALA A 952 1.92 15.53 -29.25
C ALA A 952 2.98 16.57 -28.89
N ARG A 953 2.58 17.85 -28.68
CA ARG A 953 3.50 18.92 -28.28
C ARG A 953 4.16 18.67 -26.94
N VAL A 954 3.42 18.12 -25.95
CA VAL A 954 3.99 17.76 -24.64
C VAL A 954 5.02 16.67 -24.80
N LEU A 955 4.69 15.59 -25.54
CA LEU A 955 5.57 14.44 -25.72
C LEU A 955 6.84 14.81 -26.49
N GLU A 956 6.77 15.72 -27.47
CA GLU A 956 7.94 16.25 -28.20
C GLU A 956 8.91 16.98 -27.27
N ALA A 957 8.38 17.71 -26.26
CA ALA A 957 9.15 18.48 -25.29
C ALA A 957 9.50 17.70 -24.01
N SER A 958 9.02 16.46 -23.87
CA SER A 958 9.15 15.67 -22.65
C SER A 958 10.55 15.13 -22.43
N THR A 959 10.92 15.01 -21.15
CA THR A 959 12.21 14.48 -20.69
C THR A 959 12.03 13.04 -20.22
N PRO A 960 12.83 12.07 -20.69
CA PRO A 960 12.82 10.71 -20.20
C PRO A 960 13.69 10.56 -18.93
N CYS A 961 13.29 9.62 -18.06
CA CYS A 961 14.06 9.14 -16.94
C CYS A 961 13.80 7.64 -16.78
N ALA A 962 14.86 6.83 -16.67
CA ALA A 962 14.72 5.40 -16.45
C ALA A 962 15.54 4.99 -15.22
N LEU A 963 14.92 4.22 -14.32
CA LEU A 963 15.60 3.60 -13.18
C LEU A 963 15.60 2.08 -13.42
N GLY A 964 16.76 1.44 -13.26
CA GLY A 964 16.87 -0.01 -13.49
C GLY A 964 18.32 -0.49 -13.52
N GLY A 965 18.50 -1.73 -13.99
CA GLY A 965 19.81 -2.37 -14.09
C GLY A 965 20.53 -2.11 -15.42
N THR A 966 21.10 -3.18 -15.96
CA THR A 966 21.89 -3.16 -17.22
C THR A 966 21.13 -2.61 -18.42
N ASP A 967 19.84 -2.88 -18.52
CA ASP A 967 19.02 -2.42 -19.65
C ASP A 967 18.79 -0.91 -19.59
N ALA A 968 18.53 -0.37 -18.38
CA ALA A 968 18.43 1.08 -18.19
C ALA A 968 19.78 1.77 -18.47
N GLU A 969 20.89 1.17 -18.05
CA GLU A 969 22.24 1.70 -18.33
C GLU A 969 22.54 1.68 -19.86
N HIS A 970 22.21 0.57 -20.51
CA HIS A 970 22.42 0.44 -21.97
C HIS A 970 21.58 1.48 -22.73
N ALA A 971 20.29 1.58 -22.45
CA ALA A 971 19.40 2.55 -23.07
C ALA A 971 19.88 3.99 -22.86
N ALA A 972 20.25 4.32 -21.61
CA ALA A 972 20.76 5.65 -21.29
C ALA A 972 22.05 5.99 -22.05
N ARG A 973 23.03 5.05 -22.08
CA ARG A 973 24.29 5.26 -22.83
C ARG A 973 24.05 5.38 -24.33
N SER A 974 23.22 4.51 -24.91
CA SER A 974 22.90 4.52 -26.33
C SER A 974 22.21 5.82 -26.77
N ALA A 975 21.33 6.36 -25.91
CA ALA A 975 20.62 7.60 -26.16
C ALA A 975 21.40 8.87 -25.74
N GLY A 976 22.60 8.74 -25.17
CA GLY A 976 23.42 9.87 -24.71
C GLY A 976 22.87 10.59 -23.47
N TRP A 977 22.11 9.88 -22.62
CA TRP A 977 21.60 10.41 -21.36
C TRP A 977 22.68 10.46 -20.28
N THR A 978 22.43 11.25 -19.25
CA THR A 978 23.26 11.22 -18.04
C THR A 978 23.05 9.89 -17.31
N VAL A 979 24.15 9.15 -17.04
CA VAL A 979 24.08 7.91 -16.26
C VAL A 979 24.52 8.19 -14.85
N ARG A 980 23.69 7.83 -13.87
CA ARG A 980 23.94 8.04 -12.45
C ARG A 980 23.73 6.73 -11.70
N LYS A 981 24.72 6.24 -10.97
CA LYS A 981 24.58 5.11 -10.06
C LYS A 981 23.91 5.59 -8.77
N LEU A 982 22.81 4.97 -8.38
CA LEU A 982 22.11 5.27 -7.14
C LEU A 982 22.43 4.28 -6.02
N LEU A 983 22.71 3.01 -6.36
CA LEU A 983 23.13 1.97 -5.42
C LEU A 983 24.43 1.32 -5.90
#